data_df7eb5032a3830518fc1e67c4fe32fc5
#
_entry.id   df7eb5032a3830518fc1e67c4fe32fc5
#
_cell.length_a   1.000
_cell.length_b   1.000
_cell.length_c   1.000
_cell.angle_alpha   90.00
_cell.angle_beta   90.00
_cell.angle_gamma   90.00
#
_symmetry.space_group_name_H-M   'P 1'
#
loop_
_entity.id
_entity.type
_entity.pdbx_description
1 polymer ?
#
loop_
_entity_poly.entity_id
_entity_poly.type
_entity_poly.pdbx_seq_one_letter_code
_entity_poly.pdbx_strand_id
1 'polypeptide(L)'
;KIANDYFNAFDCTKIIGNIDFCVGVSEESLFWAEAKKGISDIHHALVQLILTIGKARTFDKFLPPPMLGAFDAEKIAFIPYNKIHDIFYQNDFNWNVAPSNHETKEFKQIHEKVQSILHQETLVFTYDKDDDDDLKDFIELNFDCDESDKNSLFLKIDSNKNKRERKGSFFTPQMWVELSQKYLTDTLGENWQDEYTVWDCAAGTGNLLNGLTNKYNIWASTLDMQDVEVMKDRIKNGTNLLESHVFPFDFLNDDFSQLPKGLQDIINHPEKCKKLVIYINPPYAEATSARTVAGTGENKAGVATNSRASERYKPLIGSASNEMFALFMARIYEKMPYAILGQFSKMKFIQGSNFRQFKTYFLAKYLGGFIVPASTFDNVKGKFPIGFTLWDLSEKEKIKRIKTTVFESNGKLSGKKYFYGNLKKSINKWLVDYYGRENAYKTIGTLSTRGNDFQNQKYIYIATAIDNETHDTKVQLSQFNIIPISVYFSVRHCMEASWLNDRDQFLYPNGGWKNDTQFQNDCLTFSLFHSQNRVSSVDGINHCIPFTEQEVNAKDTFESHFMTQFIKGKLKPECNGSLINDSIHRTTPLIFSKEAQAVFEAGKALWQYYHQQENAHVNASFYDIRAYFQGRNHQGKMNHKSNDGTYMALIESLREAQKNLQKVIVPKVYDYEFLK
;
A
#
# COMPACT_ATOMS: atom_id res chain seq x y z
N LYS A 1 8.11 36.05 14.57
CA LYS A 1 8.91 37.15 13.99
C LYS A 1 9.96 36.59 13.04
N ILE A 2 10.89 35.74 13.51
CA ILE A 2 11.98 35.12 12.69
C ILE A 2 11.44 34.40 11.45
N ALA A 3 10.41 33.56 11.62
CA ALA A 3 9.80 32.88 10.50
C ALA A 3 9.27 33.83 9.41
N ASN A 4 8.73 34.97 9.80
CA ASN A 4 8.22 35.98 8.87
C ASN A 4 9.31 36.90 8.29
N ASP A 5 10.37 37.13 9.04
CA ASP A 5 11.40 38.09 8.62
C ASP A 5 12.41 37.47 7.65
N TYR A 6 12.72 36.14 7.83
CA TYR A 6 13.75 35.47 7.04
C TYR A 6 13.22 34.30 6.13
N PHE A 7 12.05 33.75 6.45
CA PHE A 7 11.52 32.62 5.74
C PHE A 7 10.11 32.82 5.15
N ASN A 8 9.67 34.07 4.97
CA ASN A 8 8.36 34.40 4.43
C ASN A 8 8.18 34.02 2.94
N ALA A 9 9.27 33.84 2.22
CA ALA A 9 9.26 33.34 0.83
C ALA A 9 9.09 31.81 0.73
N PHE A 10 9.15 31.10 1.85
CA PHE A 10 9.05 29.63 1.91
C PHE A 10 7.72 29.19 2.52
N ASP A 11 7.25 28.03 2.11
CA ASP A 11 6.07 27.40 2.71
C ASP A 11 6.40 26.84 4.12
N CYS A 12 6.07 27.58 5.17
CA CYS A 12 6.15 27.12 6.56
C CYS A 12 4.92 26.28 6.90
N THR A 13 4.77 25.05 6.37
CA THR A 13 3.43 24.49 6.30
C THR A 13 3.19 23.15 6.97
N LYS A 14 4.19 22.43 7.41
CA LYS A 14 3.94 21.16 8.11
C LYS A 14 4.84 21.04 9.33
N ILE A 15 4.22 20.99 10.51
CA ILE A 15 4.88 20.44 11.70
C ILE A 15 5.14 18.96 11.42
N ILE A 16 6.40 18.60 11.24
CA ILE A 16 6.83 17.23 11.01
C ILE A 16 7.11 16.59 12.37
N GLY A 17 6.23 15.69 12.78
CA GLY A 17 6.34 15.06 14.08
C GLY A 17 6.24 16.08 15.23
N ASN A 18 7.25 16.09 16.10
CA ASN A 18 7.38 17.03 17.23
C ASN A 18 8.46 18.10 16.98
N ILE A 19 8.83 18.37 15.74
CA ILE A 19 9.80 19.40 15.39
C ILE A 19 9.11 20.76 15.42
N ASP A 20 9.69 21.70 16.16
CA ASP A 20 9.06 23.01 16.43
C ASP A 20 8.92 23.88 15.19
N PHE A 21 9.87 23.79 14.25
CA PHE A 21 9.92 24.63 13.08
C PHE A 21 10.42 23.88 11.86
N CYS A 22 9.67 23.93 10.79
CA CYS A 22 10.01 23.30 9.52
C CYS A 22 9.80 24.30 8.38
N VAL A 23 10.81 24.42 7.53
CA VAL A 23 10.77 25.21 6.29
C VAL A 23 10.88 24.27 5.10
N GLY A 24 10.09 24.51 4.08
CA GLY A 24 10.13 23.70 2.87
C GLY A 24 9.57 24.41 1.65
N VAL A 25 9.78 23.81 0.48
CA VAL A 25 9.18 24.21 -0.79
C VAL A 25 8.37 23.03 -1.31
N SER A 26 7.08 23.22 -1.60
CA SER A 26 6.15 22.16 -2.03
C SER A 26 5.98 21.06 -0.97
N GLU A 27 6.54 19.89 -1.18
CA GLU A 27 6.50 18.75 -0.26
C GLU A 27 7.87 18.42 0.35
N GLU A 28 8.91 19.21 0.06
CA GLU A 28 10.28 18.95 0.50
C GLU A 28 10.67 19.88 1.65
N SER A 29 11.30 19.31 2.70
CA SER A 29 11.83 20.06 3.82
C SER A 29 13.24 20.55 3.52
N LEU A 30 13.50 21.84 3.70
CA LEU A 30 14.81 22.44 3.55
C LEU A 30 15.52 22.62 4.89
N PHE A 31 14.75 22.80 5.97
CA PHE A 31 15.27 23.12 7.28
C PHE A 31 14.35 22.61 8.38
N TRP A 32 14.91 21.92 9.37
CA TRP A 32 14.24 21.55 10.63
C TRP A 32 14.94 22.23 11.79
N ALA A 33 14.19 22.85 12.67
CA ALA A 33 14.77 23.57 13.80
C ALA A 33 13.99 23.41 15.10
N GLU A 34 14.73 23.52 16.20
CA GLU A 34 14.21 23.67 17.55
C GLU A 34 14.09 25.15 17.89
N ALA A 35 12.95 25.57 18.39
CA ALA A 35 12.68 26.95 18.77
C ALA A 35 12.75 27.14 20.29
N LYS A 36 13.47 28.15 20.79
CA LYS A 36 13.54 28.46 22.22
C LYS A 36 12.99 29.84 22.52
N LYS A 37 12.30 29.94 23.66
CA LYS A 37 11.80 31.22 24.16
C LYS A 37 12.86 31.87 25.02
N GLY A 38 13.22 33.14 24.71
CA GLY A 38 14.28 33.87 25.40
C GLY A 38 15.67 33.47 24.89
N ILE A 39 16.70 33.74 25.66
CA ILE A 39 18.10 33.42 25.34
C ILE A 39 18.38 32.00 25.81
N SER A 40 19.02 31.20 24.97
CA SER A 40 19.29 29.79 25.26
C SER A 40 20.72 29.38 24.89
N ASP A 41 21.15 28.21 25.37
CA ASP A 41 22.32 27.54 24.83
C ASP A 41 21.92 26.88 23.52
N ILE A 42 22.42 27.39 22.40
CA ILE A 42 22.04 26.99 21.07
C ILE A 42 22.49 25.53 20.76
N HIS A 43 23.63 25.11 21.32
CA HIS A 43 24.08 23.71 21.14
C HIS A 43 23.20 22.73 21.92
N HIS A 44 22.75 23.10 23.13
CA HIS A 44 21.74 22.31 23.84
C HIS A 44 20.41 22.21 23.08
N ALA A 45 20.00 23.30 22.43
CA ALA A 45 18.79 23.26 21.58
C ALA A 45 18.96 22.33 20.38
N LEU A 46 20.13 22.30 19.74
CA LEU A 46 20.45 21.35 18.67
C LEU A 46 20.45 19.91 19.18
N VAL A 47 20.97 19.63 20.38
CA VAL A 47 20.90 18.30 21.00
C VAL A 47 19.44 17.87 21.23
N GLN A 48 18.56 18.77 21.64
CA GLN A 48 17.13 18.52 21.80
C GLN A 48 16.47 18.17 20.47
N LEU A 49 16.81 18.89 19.40
CA LEU A 49 16.34 18.56 18.05
C LEU A 49 16.81 17.16 17.62
N ILE A 50 18.08 16.85 17.82
CA ILE A 50 18.65 15.53 17.52
C ILE A 50 17.90 14.42 18.28
N LEU A 51 17.62 14.62 19.57
CA LEU A 51 16.82 13.67 20.37
C LEU A 51 15.40 13.54 19.86
N THR A 52 14.76 14.65 19.47
CA THR A 52 13.41 14.65 18.92
C THR A 52 13.36 13.84 17.61
N ILE A 53 14.31 14.09 16.72
CA ILE A 53 14.44 13.36 15.45
C ILE A 53 14.72 11.88 15.70
N GLY A 54 15.66 11.53 16.58
CA GLY A 54 16.02 10.16 16.89
C GLY A 54 14.87 9.40 17.54
N LYS A 55 14.18 9.98 18.52
CA LYS A 55 13.03 9.38 19.21
C LYS A 55 11.86 9.14 18.27
N ALA A 56 11.50 10.12 17.45
CA ALA A 56 10.42 10.02 16.49
C ALA A 56 10.80 9.20 15.25
N ARG A 57 12.10 8.93 15.08
CA ARG A 57 12.66 8.37 13.84
C ARG A 57 12.12 9.11 12.61
N THR A 58 12.21 10.43 12.67
CA THR A 58 11.64 11.30 11.64
C THR A 58 12.27 11.04 10.27
N PHE A 59 13.57 10.71 10.26
CA PHE A 59 14.33 10.33 9.06
C PHE A 59 13.85 9.02 8.38
N ASP A 60 13.09 8.17 9.07
CA ASP A 60 12.45 6.99 8.47
C ASP A 60 11.15 7.34 7.75
N LYS A 61 10.54 8.46 8.11
CA LYS A 61 9.19 8.86 7.64
C LYS A 61 9.24 10.01 6.64
N PHE A 62 10.20 10.90 6.78
CA PHE A 62 10.36 12.10 5.99
C PHE A 62 11.78 12.21 5.47
N LEU A 63 11.95 12.73 4.27
CA LEU A 63 13.28 13.03 3.77
C LEU A 63 13.93 14.05 4.68
N PRO A 64 15.11 13.76 5.26
CA PRO A 64 15.81 14.73 6.08
C PRO A 64 16.16 15.99 5.28
N PRO A 65 16.02 17.17 5.87
CA PRO A 65 16.42 18.41 5.21
C PRO A 65 17.94 18.49 5.08
N PRO A 66 18.47 19.28 4.16
CA PRO A 66 19.92 19.52 4.06
C PRO A 66 20.49 20.19 5.31
N MET A 67 19.68 20.97 6.04
CA MET A 67 20.08 21.71 7.22
C MET A 67 19.23 21.39 8.44
N LEU A 68 19.85 21.29 9.59
CA LEU A 68 19.20 21.36 10.90
C LEU A 68 19.63 22.65 11.61
N GLY A 69 18.81 23.07 12.59
CA GLY A 69 19.19 24.25 13.35
C GLY A 69 18.45 24.44 14.65
N ALA A 70 18.76 25.53 15.28
CA ALA A 70 18.07 26.03 16.45
C ALA A 70 18.03 27.54 16.41
N PHE A 71 17.01 28.13 17.01
CA PHE A 71 16.94 29.57 17.15
C PHE A 71 16.29 29.99 18.46
N ASP A 72 16.70 31.17 18.95
CA ASP A 72 16.15 31.78 20.14
C ASP A 72 15.87 33.28 19.91
N ALA A 73 15.84 34.11 20.97
CA ALA A 73 15.52 35.53 20.86
C ALA A 73 16.67 36.37 20.29
N GLU A 74 17.90 35.86 20.28
CA GLU A 74 19.10 36.62 19.90
C GLU A 74 19.85 36.07 18.72
N LYS A 75 19.73 34.75 18.47
CA LYS A 75 20.55 34.05 17.47
C LYS A 75 19.84 32.89 16.80
N ILE A 76 20.34 32.54 15.63
CA ILE A 76 19.98 31.33 14.86
C ILE A 76 21.25 30.56 14.52
N ALA A 77 21.17 29.25 14.53
CA ALA A 77 22.25 28.36 14.19
C ALA A 77 21.84 27.35 13.12
N PHE A 78 22.77 27.00 12.26
CA PHE A 78 22.61 26.00 11.20
C PHE A 78 23.72 24.96 11.29
N ILE A 79 23.38 23.72 11.08
CA ILE A 79 24.32 22.61 10.89
C ILE A 79 23.88 21.74 9.73
N PRO A 80 24.77 21.39 8.77
CA PRO A 80 24.42 20.44 7.71
C PRO A 80 24.03 19.10 8.28
N TYR A 81 22.86 18.56 7.83
CA TYR A 81 22.34 17.27 8.31
C TYR A 81 23.35 16.13 8.11
N ASN A 82 24.10 16.13 7.00
CA ASN A 82 25.09 15.12 6.70
C ASN A 82 26.25 15.04 7.70
N LYS A 83 26.48 16.09 8.51
CA LYS A 83 27.53 16.12 9.53
C LYS A 83 27.14 15.38 10.81
N ILE A 84 25.85 15.23 11.06
CA ILE A 84 25.32 14.54 12.25
C ILE A 84 24.49 13.30 11.91
N HIS A 85 24.24 13.07 10.66
CA HIS A 85 23.38 11.99 10.15
C HIS A 85 23.77 10.60 10.73
N ASP A 86 25.05 10.30 10.86
CA ASP A 86 25.52 8.99 11.33
C ASP A 86 25.13 8.67 12.77
N ILE A 87 24.88 9.69 13.60
CA ILE A 87 24.49 9.48 14.99
C ILE A 87 23.11 8.77 15.10
N PHE A 88 22.22 9.01 14.14
CA PHE A 88 20.89 8.39 14.14
C PHE A 88 20.91 6.90 13.84
N TYR A 89 22.00 6.37 13.33
CA TYR A 89 22.18 4.98 12.98
C TYR A 89 23.10 4.21 13.94
N GLN A 90 23.59 4.89 15.01
CA GLN A 90 24.35 4.22 16.07
C GLN A 90 23.39 3.57 17.07
N ASN A 91 23.60 2.28 17.34
CA ASN A 91 22.73 1.50 18.25
C ASN A 91 23.00 1.77 19.76
N ASP A 92 23.99 2.59 20.07
CA ASP A 92 24.46 2.82 21.43
C ASP A 92 23.56 3.80 22.23
N PHE A 93 22.54 4.39 21.61
CA PHE A 93 21.71 5.42 22.23
C PHE A 93 20.30 4.94 22.54
N ASN A 94 19.87 5.26 23.76
CA ASN A 94 18.48 5.14 24.14
C ASN A 94 17.71 6.42 23.71
N TRP A 95 17.04 6.35 22.57
CA TRP A 95 16.25 7.46 22.04
C TRP A 95 14.95 7.73 22.81
N ASN A 96 14.58 6.91 23.80
CA ASN A 96 13.32 7.07 24.57
C ASN A 96 13.41 8.15 25.67
N VAL A 97 14.50 8.85 25.74
CA VAL A 97 14.69 9.95 26.70
C VAL A 97 13.83 11.16 26.31
N ALA A 98 13.34 11.90 27.31
CA ALA A 98 12.64 13.15 27.03
C ALA A 98 13.64 14.24 26.61
N PRO A 99 13.49 14.88 25.43
CA PRO A 99 14.43 15.89 24.94
C PRO A 99 14.64 17.07 25.91
N SER A 100 13.63 17.39 26.73
CA SER A 100 13.69 18.46 27.73
C SER A 100 14.39 18.06 29.04
N ASN A 101 14.78 16.78 29.20
CA ASN A 101 15.38 16.32 30.45
C ASN A 101 16.90 16.19 30.33
N HIS A 102 17.59 17.33 30.44
CA HIS A 102 19.05 17.48 30.34
C HIS A 102 19.85 16.75 31.44
N GLU A 103 19.19 16.35 32.51
CA GLU A 103 19.85 15.67 33.63
C GLU A 103 20.02 14.16 33.45
N THR A 104 19.36 13.56 32.43
CA THR A 104 19.45 12.13 32.19
C THR A 104 20.83 11.74 31.66
N LYS A 105 21.25 10.52 32.04
CA LYS A 105 22.49 9.93 31.55
C LYS A 105 22.51 9.83 30.02
N GLU A 106 21.39 9.46 29.43
CA GLU A 106 21.21 9.29 28.00
C GLU A 106 21.34 10.63 27.25
N PHE A 107 20.75 11.70 27.77
CA PHE A 107 20.95 13.03 27.20
C PHE A 107 22.42 13.43 27.22
N LYS A 108 23.10 13.26 28.37
CA LYS A 108 24.52 13.59 28.52
C LYS A 108 25.41 12.79 27.58
N GLN A 109 25.11 11.50 27.37
CA GLN A 109 25.85 10.64 26.45
C GLN A 109 25.72 11.14 24.98
N ILE A 110 24.51 11.51 24.55
CA ILE A 110 24.31 12.04 23.19
C ILE A 110 24.99 13.40 23.07
N HIS A 111 24.83 14.27 24.08
CA HIS A 111 25.48 15.59 24.11
C HIS A 111 27.01 15.48 23.99
N GLU A 112 27.65 14.64 24.80
CA GLU A 112 29.10 14.42 24.75
C GLU A 112 29.54 13.91 23.35
N LYS A 113 28.77 13.04 22.73
CA LYS A 113 29.09 12.45 21.44
C LYS A 113 29.02 13.44 20.29
N VAL A 114 28.04 14.35 20.31
CA VAL A 114 27.85 15.35 19.25
C VAL A 114 28.56 16.67 19.52
N GLN A 115 28.97 16.94 20.75
CA GLN A 115 29.50 18.22 21.15
C GLN A 115 30.66 18.70 20.27
N SER A 116 31.60 17.85 19.96
CA SER A 116 32.74 18.17 19.11
C SER A 116 32.29 18.54 17.67
N ILE A 117 31.32 17.85 17.13
CA ILE A 117 30.76 18.11 15.80
C ILE A 117 29.97 19.40 15.81
N LEU A 118 29.12 19.62 16.83
CA LEU A 118 28.35 20.86 16.97
C LEU A 118 29.23 22.10 17.07
N HIS A 119 30.32 22.02 17.83
CA HIS A 119 31.25 23.16 17.96
C HIS A 119 32.06 23.45 16.68
N GLN A 120 32.33 22.45 15.86
CA GLN A 120 33.13 22.60 14.63
C GLN A 120 32.30 22.96 13.40
N GLU A 121 31.08 22.44 13.31
CA GLU A 121 30.29 22.46 12.08
C GLU A 121 29.04 23.37 12.18
N THR A 122 28.71 23.92 13.37
CA THR A 122 27.56 24.82 13.52
C THR A 122 27.94 26.24 13.19
N LEU A 123 27.21 26.83 12.24
CA LEU A 123 27.27 28.24 11.95
C LEU A 123 26.22 28.97 12.83
N VAL A 124 26.63 30.00 13.55
CA VAL A 124 25.77 30.78 14.44
C VAL A 124 25.77 32.23 14.00
N PHE A 125 24.58 32.76 13.78
CA PHE A 125 24.36 34.18 13.45
C PHE A 125 23.57 34.85 14.57
N THR A 126 23.92 36.09 14.90
CA THR A 126 23.15 36.92 15.84
C THR A 126 22.21 37.85 15.06
N TYR A 127 21.13 38.32 15.71
CA TYR A 127 20.21 39.29 15.07
C TYR A 127 20.65 40.73 15.23
N ASP A 128 21.92 40.94 15.46
CA ASP A 128 22.51 42.28 15.49
C ASP A 128 22.63 42.85 14.07
N LYS A 129 22.62 44.19 13.96
CA LYS A 129 22.63 44.86 12.66
C LYS A 129 23.84 44.52 11.78
N ASP A 130 24.96 44.12 12.39
CA ASP A 130 26.20 43.81 11.68
C ASP A 130 26.18 42.36 11.09
N ASP A 131 25.42 41.44 11.71
CA ASP A 131 25.29 40.05 11.24
C ASP A 131 24.00 39.78 10.39
N ASP A 132 23.09 40.76 10.32
CA ASP A 132 21.80 40.60 9.62
C ASP A 132 21.97 40.39 8.09
N ASP A 133 22.96 41.08 7.51
CA ASP A 133 23.28 40.95 6.08
C ASP A 133 23.95 39.61 5.80
N ASP A 134 24.90 39.17 6.65
CA ASP A 134 25.55 37.84 6.53
C ASP A 134 24.55 36.68 6.70
N LEU A 135 23.58 36.83 7.60
CA LEU A 135 22.49 35.83 7.76
C LEU A 135 21.58 35.78 6.54
N LYS A 136 21.22 36.91 5.96
CA LYS A 136 20.42 37.00 4.74
C LYS A 136 21.15 36.38 3.56
N ASP A 137 22.42 36.73 3.37
CA ASP A 137 23.27 36.18 2.33
C ASP A 137 23.43 34.65 2.50
N PHE A 138 23.58 34.16 3.74
CA PHE A 138 23.63 32.73 4.02
C PHE A 138 22.31 32.04 3.67
N ILE A 139 21.15 32.62 4.00
CA ILE A 139 19.83 32.07 3.69
C ILE A 139 19.60 32.09 2.19
N GLU A 140 19.89 33.19 1.50
CA GLU A 140 19.79 33.29 0.04
C GLU A 140 20.67 32.26 -0.65
N LEU A 141 21.92 32.12 -0.22
CA LEU A 141 22.87 31.16 -0.81
C LEU A 141 22.48 29.69 -0.61
N ASN A 142 21.88 29.35 0.53
CA ASN A 142 21.61 27.93 0.89
C ASN A 142 20.16 27.53 0.71
N PHE A 143 19.21 28.48 0.66
CA PHE A 143 17.77 28.20 0.61
C PHE A 143 17.05 28.88 -0.57
N ASP A 144 17.54 30.01 -1.07
CA ASP A 144 16.94 30.73 -2.21
C ASP A 144 17.78 30.57 -3.48
N CYS A 145 17.95 29.33 -3.93
CA CYS A 145 18.66 29.01 -5.16
C CYS A 145 17.85 29.46 -6.39
N ASP A 146 18.52 30.04 -7.39
CA ASP A 146 17.96 30.25 -8.73
C ASP A 146 17.40 28.95 -9.31
N GLU A 147 16.39 29.04 -10.19
CA GLU A 147 15.74 27.81 -10.75
C GLU A 147 16.73 26.81 -11.39
N SER A 148 17.87 27.28 -11.92
CA SER A 148 18.93 26.43 -12.48
C SER A 148 19.75 25.71 -11.41
N ASP A 149 19.98 26.32 -10.26
CA ASP A 149 20.75 25.74 -9.14
C ASP A 149 19.84 24.94 -8.23
N LYS A 150 18.57 25.32 -8.05
CA LYS A 150 17.51 24.46 -7.52
C LYS A 150 17.51 23.12 -8.26
N ASN A 151 17.53 23.15 -9.59
CA ASN A 151 17.61 21.94 -10.39
C ASN A 151 18.89 21.10 -10.18
N SER A 152 20.04 21.69 -9.87
CA SER A 152 21.28 20.93 -9.66
C SER A 152 21.39 20.32 -8.27
N LEU A 153 20.92 21.00 -7.22
CA LEU A 153 20.83 20.46 -5.84
C LEU A 153 19.66 19.46 -5.76
N PHE A 154 18.52 19.80 -6.31
CA PHE A 154 17.35 18.91 -6.45
C PHE A 154 17.66 17.70 -7.34
N LEU A 155 18.41 17.83 -8.43
CA LEU A 155 18.85 16.71 -9.25
C LEU A 155 19.84 15.78 -8.51
N LYS A 156 20.65 16.26 -7.58
CA LYS A 156 21.50 15.40 -6.74
C LYS A 156 20.68 14.66 -5.68
N ILE A 157 19.76 15.33 -4.99
CA ILE A 157 18.85 14.72 -4.01
C ILE A 157 17.83 13.85 -4.73
N ASP A 158 17.21 14.33 -5.79
CA ASP A 158 16.22 13.64 -6.60
C ASP A 158 16.85 12.48 -7.40
N SER A 159 18.10 12.60 -7.87
CA SER A 159 18.80 11.48 -8.51
C SER A 159 19.06 10.32 -7.55
N ASN A 160 19.30 10.57 -6.26
CA ASN A 160 19.48 9.52 -5.25
C ASN A 160 18.14 8.92 -4.83
N LYS A 161 17.10 9.74 -4.63
CA LYS A 161 15.72 9.29 -4.38
C LYS A 161 15.17 8.53 -5.56
N ASN A 162 15.28 9.07 -6.77
CA ASN A 162 14.86 8.42 -8.02
C ASN A 162 15.66 7.17 -8.32
N LYS A 163 16.95 7.10 -8.00
CA LYS A 163 17.76 5.87 -8.11
C LYS A 163 17.27 4.80 -7.14
N ARG A 164 16.98 5.14 -5.88
CA ARG A 164 16.43 4.22 -4.87
C ARG A 164 15.01 3.78 -5.23
N GLU A 165 14.13 4.70 -5.62
CA GLU A 165 12.78 4.36 -6.09
C GLU A 165 12.80 3.50 -7.34
N ARG A 166 13.66 3.79 -8.31
CA ARG A 166 13.87 2.95 -9.51
C ARG A 166 14.34 1.54 -9.16
N LYS A 167 15.27 1.42 -8.22
CA LYS A 167 15.79 0.12 -7.77
C LYS A 167 14.81 -0.61 -6.84
N GLY A 168 13.78 0.07 -6.30
CA GLY A 168 12.85 -0.48 -5.31
C GLY A 168 13.53 -0.83 -4.00
N SER A 169 14.65 -0.17 -3.69
CA SER A 169 15.40 -0.37 -2.45
C SER A 169 14.76 0.47 -1.34
N PHE A 170 14.26 -0.19 -0.32
CA PHE A 170 13.59 0.45 0.82
C PHE A 170 14.26 0.00 2.12
N PHE A 171 14.48 0.95 3.02
CA PHE A 171 15.01 0.62 4.33
C PHE A 171 13.94 -0.09 5.18
N THR A 172 14.34 -1.16 5.85
CA THR A 172 13.51 -1.84 6.83
C THR A 172 13.53 -1.05 8.13
N PRO A 173 12.40 -0.58 8.68
CA PRO A 173 12.36 0.08 9.98
C PRO A 173 12.91 -0.81 11.08
N GLN A 174 13.67 -0.22 12.02
CA GLN A 174 14.36 -0.95 13.09
C GLN A 174 13.43 -1.88 13.88
N MET A 175 12.21 -1.43 14.17
CA MET A 175 11.19 -2.24 14.84
C MET A 175 10.90 -3.57 14.10
N TRP A 176 10.89 -3.55 12.78
CA TRP A 176 10.68 -4.77 11.97
C TRP A 176 11.94 -5.60 11.82
N VAL A 177 13.11 -4.97 11.88
CA VAL A 177 14.40 -5.69 11.99
C VAL A 177 14.43 -6.49 13.28
N GLU A 178 14.19 -5.87 14.41
CA GLU A 178 14.16 -6.53 15.73
C GLU A 178 13.12 -7.64 15.80
N LEU A 179 11.91 -7.38 15.29
CA LEU A 179 10.86 -8.39 15.24
C LEU A 179 11.25 -9.58 14.35
N SER A 180 11.86 -9.34 13.20
CA SER A 180 12.29 -10.42 12.29
C SER A 180 13.43 -11.24 12.89
N GLN A 181 14.36 -10.61 13.59
CA GLN A 181 15.43 -11.30 14.34
C GLN A 181 14.86 -12.14 15.48
N LYS A 182 13.81 -11.63 16.18
CA LYS A 182 13.08 -12.43 17.16
C LYS A 182 12.47 -13.68 16.53
N TYR A 183 11.86 -13.58 15.36
CA TYR A 183 11.32 -14.75 14.64
C TYR A 183 12.41 -15.74 14.23
N LEU A 184 13.60 -15.27 13.87
CA LEU A 184 14.77 -16.13 13.65
C LEU A 184 15.17 -16.85 14.94
N THR A 185 15.27 -16.14 16.06
CA THR A 185 15.55 -16.73 17.39
C THR A 185 14.50 -17.76 17.79
N ASP A 186 13.21 -17.42 17.67
CA ASP A 186 12.10 -18.33 18.02
C ASP A 186 12.10 -19.62 17.15
N THR A 187 12.66 -19.55 15.94
CA THR A 187 12.68 -20.66 14.97
C THR A 187 13.96 -21.50 15.04
N LEU A 188 15.12 -20.86 15.19
CA LEU A 188 16.42 -21.49 15.08
C LEU A 188 17.08 -21.74 16.45
N GLY A 189 16.53 -21.18 17.53
CA GLY A 189 17.08 -21.24 18.88
C GLY A 189 17.84 -19.98 19.29
N GLU A 190 18.03 -19.78 20.58
CA GLU A 190 18.65 -18.55 21.12
C GLU A 190 20.10 -18.34 20.67
N ASN A 191 20.83 -19.43 20.42
CA ASN A 191 22.23 -19.40 20.02
C ASN A 191 22.44 -19.37 18.50
N TRP A 192 21.38 -19.11 17.72
CA TRP A 192 21.43 -19.22 16.27
C TRP A 192 22.51 -18.34 15.62
N GLN A 193 22.83 -17.19 16.19
CA GLN A 193 23.84 -16.28 15.63
C GLN A 193 25.28 -16.85 15.72
N ASP A 194 25.53 -17.76 16.66
CA ASP A 194 26.80 -18.47 16.77
C ASP A 194 26.83 -19.74 15.94
N GLU A 195 25.67 -20.36 15.72
CA GLU A 195 25.55 -21.63 15.01
C GLU A 195 25.36 -21.48 13.49
N TYR A 196 24.81 -20.35 13.04
CA TYR A 196 24.48 -20.11 11.64
C TYR A 196 25.29 -18.96 11.06
N THR A 197 25.66 -19.11 9.81
CA THR A 197 26.16 -18.00 9.00
C THR A 197 24.96 -17.21 8.44
N VAL A 198 25.03 -15.91 8.46
CA VAL A 198 24.00 -15.00 7.91
C VAL A 198 24.55 -14.33 6.67
N TRP A 199 23.81 -14.35 5.58
CA TRP A 199 24.14 -13.58 4.40
C TRP A 199 22.97 -12.72 3.95
N ASP A 200 23.18 -11.39 3.94
CA ASP A 200 22.28 -10.46 3.26
C ASP A 200 22.85 -10.15 1.87
N CYS A 201 22.25 -10.75 0.84
CA CYS A 201 22.66 -10.56 -0.55
C CYS A 201 22.01 -9.34 -1.24
N ALA A 202 21.28 -8.52 -0.49
CA ALA A 202 20.67 -7.26 -0.92
C ALA A 202 20.81 -6.19 0.18
N ALA A 203 21.96 -6.15 0.85
CA ALA A 203 22.17 -5.47 2.12
C ALA A 203 21.96 -3.95 2.06
N GLY A 204 22.10 -3.32 0.88
CA GLY A 204 22.13 -1.87 0.78
C GLY A 204 23.19 -1.32 1.72
N THR A 205 22.80 -0.46 2.67
CA THR A 205 23.73 0.07 3.68
C THR A 205 23.84 -0.79 4.95
N GLY A 206 23.34 -2.04 4.94
CA GLY A 206 23.47 -2.99 6.06
C GLY A 206 22.45 -2.84 7.17
N ASN A 207 21.35 -2.11 6.94
CA ASN A 207 20.36 -1.82 7.97
C ASN A 207 19.69 -3.06 8.57
N LEU A 208 19.42 -4.07 7.76
CA LEU A 208 18.79 -5.32 8.21
C LEU A 208 19.67 -6.13 9.18
N LEU A 209 20.99 -5.95 9.09
CA LEU A 209 21.97 -6.65 9.91
C LEU A 209 22.23 -5.98 11.28
N ASN A 210 21.60 -4.82 11.53
CA ASN A 210 21.72 -4.11 12.80
C ASN A 210 21.19 -4.99 13.95
N GLY A 211 21.94 -5.05 15.06
CA GLY A 211 21.57 -5.83 16.23
C GLY A 211 22.08 -7.27 16.24
N LEU A 212 22.63 -7.76 15.13
CA LEU A 212 23.33 -9.03 15.10
C LEU A 212 24.67 -8.94 15.86
N THR A 213 24.99 -9.98 16.64
CA THR A 213 26.09 -9.94 17.63
C THR A 213 27.37 -10.61 17.18
N ASN A 214 27.31 -11.60 16.27
CA ASN A 214 28.48 -12.35 15.84
C ASN A 214 28.97 -11.93 14.44
N LYS A 215 29.80 -10.90 14.38
CA LYS A 215 30.35 -10.37 13.11
C LYS A 215 31.10 -11.38 12.24
N TYR A 216 31.65 -12.45 12.84
CA TYR A 216 32.39 -13.47 12.12
C TYR A 216 31.49 -14.36 11.25
N ASN A 217 30.21 -14.42 11.59
CA ASN A 217 29.20 -15.19 10.88
C ASN A 217 28.35 -14.34 9.92
N ILE A 218 28.58 -13.02 9.80
CA ILE A 218 27.75 -12.12 9.00
C ILE A 218 28.47 -11.77 7.70
N TRP A 219 27.76 -11.96 6.59
CA TRP A 219 28.17 -11.52 5.24
C TRP A 219 27.15 -10.55 4.69
N ALA A 220 27.63 -9.52 4.01
CA ALA A 220 26.80 -8.50 3.39
C ALA A 220 27.26 -8.18 1.97
N SER A 221 26.35 -8.23 1.02
CA SER A 221 26.67 -7.81 -0.34
C SER A 221 25.55 -6.92 -0.93
N THR A 222 25.96 -6.01 -1.77
CA THR A 222 25.06 -5.04 -2.41
C THR A 222 25.53 -4.71 -3.82
N LEU A 223 24.60 -4.24 -4.66
CA LEU A 223 24.91 -3.87 -6.06
C LEU A 223 25.83 -2.64 -6.15
N ASP A 224 25.58 -1.64 -5.27
CA ASP A 224 26.22 -0.33 -5.38
C ASP A 224 27.48 -0.26 -4.52
N MET A 225 28.61 0.12 -5.14
CA MET A 225 29.86 0.35 -4.44
C MET A 225 29.75 1.45 -3.37
N GLN A 226 28.91 2.45 -3.59
CA GLN A 226 28.64 3.49 -2.61
C GLN A 226 28.05 2.91 -1.30
N ASP A 227 27.13 1.94 -1.40
CA ASP A 227 26.57 1.28 -0.23
C ASP A 227 27.60 0.43 0.52
N VAL A 228 28.55 -0.19 -0.22
CA VAL A 228 29.71 -0.90 0.37
C VAL A 228 30.58 0.05 1.18
N GLU A 229 30.90 1.23 0.65
CA GLU A 229 31.70 2.23 1.36
C GLU A 229 30.97 2.75 2.62
N VAL A 230 29.66 2.98 2.54
CA VAL A 230 28.86 3.34 3.72
C VAL A 230 28.93 2.23 4.79
N MET A 231 28.80 0.96 4.42
CA MET A 231 28.93 -0.15 5.39
C MET A 231 30.34 -0.19 6.01
N LYS A 232 31.41 0.03 5.23
CA LYS A 232 32.79 0.09 5.75
C LYS A 232 32.99 1.25 6.70
N ASP A 233 32.44 2.42 6.41
CA ASP A 233 32.52 3.56 7.32
C ASP A 233 31.74 3.30 8.63
N ARG A 234 30.60 2.63 8.55
CA ARG A 234 29.87 2.16 9.73
C ARG A 234 30.69 1.19 10.57
N ILE A 235 31.43 0.26 9.94
CA ILE A 235 32.33 -0.68 10.64
C ILE A 235 33.40 0.09 11.42
N LYS A 236 34.03 1.11 10.83
CA LYS A 236 35.00 1.96 11.51
C LYS A 236 34.38 2.69 12.72
N ASN A 237 33.06 2.97 12.66
CA ASN A 237 32.30 3.62 13.72
C ASN A 237 31.63 2.63 14.70
N GLY A 238 32.03 1.36 14.70
CA GLY A 238 31.63 0.38 15.70
C GLY A 238 30.48 -0.55 15.31
N THR A 239 30.03 -0.54 14.05
CA THR A 239 29.05 -1.53 13.58
C THR A 239 29.63 -2.92 13.59
N ASN A 240 28.87 -3.90 14.07
CA ASN A 240 29.31 -5.27 14.27
C ASN A 240 29.32 -6.10 12.98
N LEU A 241 30.15 -5.69 12.04
CA LEU A 241 30.44 -6.38 10.77
C LEU A 241 31.96 -6.48 10.56
N LEU A 242 32.41 -7.38 9.71
CA LEU A 242 33.79 -7.43 9.27
C LEU A 242 33.93 -6.79 7.89
N GLU A 243 34.92 -5.92 7.72
CA GLU A 243 35.19 -5.26 6.45
C GLU A 243 35.46 -6.26 5.30
N SER A 244 36.12 -7.38 5.61
CA SER A 244 36.37 -8.47 4.66
C SER A 244 35.11 -9.26 4.26
N HIS A 245 33.99 -9.09 4.99
CA HIS A 245 32.72 -9.75 4.71
C HIS A 245 31.73 -8.82 3.99
N VAL A 246 32.10 -7.58 3.70
CA VAL A 246 31.29 -6.59 2.98
C VAL A 246 31.90 -6.40 1.59
N PHE A 247 31.10 -6.66 0.55
CA PHE A 247 31.59 -6.64 -0.83
C PHE A 247 30.49 -6.27 -1.84
N PRO A 248 30.88 -5.71 -3.02
CA PRO A 248 29.96 -5.48 -4.11
C PRO A 248 29.63 -6.82 -4.79
N PHE A 249 28.35 -7.04 -5.11
CA PHE A 249 27.88 -8.22 -5.83
C PHE A 249 26.53 -7.97 -6.46
N ASP A 250 26.44 -8.08 -7.80
CA ASP A 250 25.16 -8.04 -8.49
C ASP A 250 24.48 -9.41 -8.39
N PHE A 251 23.62 -9.55 -7.40
CA PHE A 251 22.92 -10.82 -7.14
C PHE A 251 22.08 -11.31 -8.32
N LEU A 252 21.73 -10.49 -9.30
CA LEU A 252 20.96 -10.90 -10.47
C LEU A 252 21.83 -11.27 -11.68
N ASN A 253 23.09 -10.80 -11.73
CA ASN A 253 23.95 -10.98 -12.90
C ASN A 253 25.27 -11.70 -12.63
N ASP A 254 25.88 -11.50 -11.46
CA ASP A 254 27.21 -12.03 -11.19
C ASP A 254 27.20 -13.54 -10.96
N ASP A 255 28.29 -14.19 -11.34
CA ASP A 255 28.49 -15.63 -11.07
C ASP A 255 28.93 -15.85 -9.61
N PHE A 256 28.45 -16.93 -8.99
CA PHE A 256 28.81 -17.27 -7.61
C PHE A 256 30.28 -17.62 -7.40
N SER A 257 31.02 -17.88 -8.47
CA SER A 257 32.51 -18.01 -8.43
C SER A 257 33.20 -16.70 -8.05
N GLN A 258 32.51 -15.55 -8.15
CA GLN A 258 33.04 -14.23 -7.75
C GLN A 258 32.85 -13.94 -6.24
N LEU A 259 32.07 -14.74 -5.54
CA LEU A 259 31.88 -14.60 -4.09
C LEU A 259 33.23 -14.83 -3.34
N PRO A 260 33.39 -14.26 -2.14
CA PRO A 260 34.52 -14.60 -1.27
C PRO A 260 34.63 -16.10 -1.01
N LYS A 261 35.84 -16.63 -1.00
CA LYS A 261 36.10 -18.10 -0.86
C LYS A 261 35.39 -18.71 0.34
N GLY A 262 35.34 -18.00 1.48
CA GLY A 262 34.68 -18.47 2.68
C GLY A 262 33.19 -18.70 2.47
N LEU A 263 32.50 -17.77 1.76
CA LEU A 263 31.08 -17.89 1.45
C LEU A 263 30.84 -18.96 0.37
N GLN A 264 31.70 -19.08 -0.64
CA GLN A 264 31.64 -20.18 -1.62
C GLN A 264 31.76 -21.55 -0.93
N ASP A 265 32.64 -21.70 0.03
CA ASP A 265 32.82 -22.93 0.80
C ASP A 265 31.54 -23.31 1.57
N ILE A 266 30.88 -22.32 2.17
CA ILE A 266 29.60 -22.55 2.87
C ILE A 266 28.50 -23.00 1.90
N ILE A 267 28.36 -22.34 0.77
CA ILE A 267 27.32 -22.61 -0.22
C ILE A 267 27.51 -23.99 -0.89
N ASN A 268 28.77 -24.35 -1.20
CA ASN A 268 29.09 -25.56 -1.96
C ASN A 268 29.07 -26.85 -1.10
N HIS A 269 29.08 -26.73 0.22
CA HIS A 269 29.01 -27.88 1.12
C HIS A 269 27.61 -28.01 1.76
N PRO A 270 26.85 -29.07 1.44
CA PRO A 270 25.47 -29.22 1.93
C PRO A 270 25.32 -29.04 3.45
N GLU A 271 26.24 -29.63 4.25
CA GLU A 271 26.17 -29.54 5.71
C GLU A 271 26.42 -28.13 6.25
N LYS A 272 27.28 -27.36 5.60
CA LYS A 272 27.52 -25.94 5.92
C LYS A 272 26.35 -25.09 5.45
N CYS A 273 25.82 -25.37 4.25
CA CYS A 273 24.67 -24.65 3.68
C CYS A 273 23.39 -24.83 4.53
N LYS A 274 23.22 -25.94 5.25
CA LYS A 274 22.14 -26.13 6.24
C LYS A 274 22.22 -25.15 7.41
N LYS A 275 23.42 -24.64 7.68
CA LYS A 275 23.67 -23.62 8.70
C LYS A 275 23.81 -22.21 8.10
N LEU A 276 23.29 -21.99 6.88
CA LEU A 276 23.24 -20.69 6.23
C LEU A 276 21.83 -20.10 6.32
N VAL A 277 21.73 -18.90 6.83
CA VAL A 277 20.52 -18.07 6.82
C VAL A 277 20.69 -16.97 5.77
N ILE A 278 19.89 -17.01 4.73
CA ILE A 278 19.76 -15.88 3.80
C ILE A 278 18.72 -14.93 4.40
N TYR A 279 19.18 -13.79 4.90
CA TYR A 279 18.34 -12.83 5.62
C TYR A 279 18.29 -11.51 4.84
N ILE A 280 17.18 -11.26 4.12
CA ILE A 280 17.11 -10.22 3.09
C ILE A 280 15.82 -9.40 3.10
N ASN A 281 15.94 -8.17 2.67
CA ASN A 281 14.85 -7.33 2.18
C ASN A 281 15.11 -6.95 0.71
N PRO A 282 14.79 -7.83 -0.26
CA PRO A 282 15.11 -7.61 -1.66
C PRO A 282 14.30 -6.46 -2.26
N PRO A 283 14.79 -5.83 -3.34
CA PRO A 283 14.08 -4.72 -4.00
C PRO A 283 12.66 -5.09 -4.45
N TYR A 284 11.70 -4.16 -4.25
CA TYR A 284 10.29 -4.35 -4.62
C TYR A 284 9.94 -3.82 -6.02
N ALA A 285 10.92 -3.39 -6.81
CA ALA A 285 10.71 -2.92 -8.18
C ALA A 285 10.18 -4.04 -9.08
N GLU A 286 9.45 -3.63 -10.13
CA GLU A 286 8.96 -4.55 -11.14
C GLU A 286 9.94 -4.61 -12.33
N ALA A 287 10.37 -5.80 -12.68
CA ALA A 287 11.18 -6.10 -13.87
C ALA A 287 10.26 -6.24 -15.09
N THR A 288 9.62 -5.17 -15.51
CA THR A 288 8.68 -5.17 -16.63
C THR A 288 9.06 -4.12 -17.67
N SER A 289 8.79 -4.40 -18.94
CA SER A 289 8.99 -3.48 -20.07
C SER A 289 7.90 -2.41 -20.19
N ALA A 290 6.86 -2.44 -19.36
CA ALA A 290 5.80 -1.44 -19.38
C ALA A 290 6.35 -0.06 -18.98
N ARG A 291 6.05 0.98 -19.76
CA ARG A 291 6.48 2.37 -19.49
C ARG A 291 5.86 2.94 -18.21
N THR A 292 4.68 2.45 -17.81
CA THR A 292 3.98 2.86 -16.60
C THR A 292 3.41 1.63 -15.92
N VAL A 293 3.60 1.52 -14.60
CA VAL A 293 2.96 0.50 -13.76
C VAL A 293 1.85 1.17 -12.96
N ALA A 294 0.62 0.67 -13.07
CA ALA A 294 -0.53 1.25 -12.39
C ALA A 294 -0.29 1.40 -10.88
N GLY A 295 -0.32 2.64 -10.39
CA GLY A 295 -0.19 2.97 -8.96
C GLY A 295 1.23 3.15 -8.43
N THR A 296 2.28 3.11 -9.28
CA THR A 296 3.70 3.16 -8.84
C THR A 296 4.47 4.19 -9.63
N GLY A 297 4.20 5.29 -10.02
CA GLY A 297 5.02 6.30 -10.67
C GLY A 297 5.88 5.83 -11.86
N GLU A 298 6.26 6.74 -12.70
CA GLU A 298 6.94 6.49 -13.99
C GLU A 298 8.35 5.86 -13.87
N ASN A 299 8.96 5.91 -12.68
CA ASN A 299 10.38 5.59 -12.48
C ASN A 299 10.67 4.11 -12.14
N LYS A 300 9.65 3.24 -12.05
CA LYS A 300 9.80 1.83 -11.61
C LYS A 300 9.74 0.80 -12.74
N ALA A 301 9.51 1.23 -13.96
CA ALA A 301 9.40 0.34 -15.12
C ALA A 301 10.77 0.01 -15.72
N GLY A 302 10.97 -1.22 -16.16
CA GLY A 302 12.15 -1.64 -16.93
C GLY A 302 13.41 -1.93 -16.13
N VAL A 303 13.35 -1.98 -14.80
CA VAL A 303 14.49 -2.34 -13.95
C VAL A 303 14.75 -3.84 -14.05
N ALA A 304 15.98 -4.23 -14.40
CA ALA A 304 16.47 -5.62 -14.46
C ALA A 304 15.72 -6.57 -15.42
N THR A 305 15.03 -6.06 -16.46
CA THR A 305 14.37 -6.90 -17.48
C THR A 305 15.33 -7.81 -18.25
N ASN A 306 16.60 -7.41 -18.38
CA ASN A 306 17.63 -8.12 -19.13
C ASN A 306 18.70 -8.75 -18.22
N SER A 307 18.36 -9.03 -16.95
CA SER A 307 19.32 -9.72 -16.06
C SER A 307 19.44 -11.19 -16.41
N ARG A 308 20.64 -11.77 -16.18
CA ARG A 308 20.88 -13.23 -16.33
C ARG A 308 19.89 -14.05 -15.51
N ALA A 309 19.52 -13.56 -14.32
CA ALA A 309 18.49 -14.18 -13.49
C ALA A 309 17.12 -14.16 -14.18
N SER A 310 16.73 -13.05 -14.82
CA SER A 310 15.46 -12.97 -15.55
C SER A 310 15.43 -13.96 -16.71
N GLU A 311 16.48 -14.02 -17.53
CA GLU A 311 16.58 -14.97 -18.66
C GLU A 311 16.49 -16.42 -18.20
N ARG A 312 17.21 -16.77 -17.11
CA ARG A 312 17.26 -18.13 -16.57
C ARG A 312 15.94 -18.55 -15.94
N TYR A 313 15.32 -17.70 -15.10
CA TYR A 313 14.19 -18.10 -14.28
C TYR A 313 12.82 -17.84 -14.92
N LYS A 314 12.71 -16.95 -15.91
CA LYS A 314 11.45 -16.68 -16.61
C LYS A 314 10.77 -17.95 -17.16
N PRO A 315 11.47 -18.92 -17.77
CA PRO A 315 10.85 -20.19 -18.20
C PRO A 315 10.34 -21.03 -17.02
N LEU A 316 10.93 -20.92 -15.84
CA LEU A 316 10.63 -21.72 -14.65
C LEU A 316 9.52 -21.12 -13.80
N ILE A 317 9.50 -19.79 -13.63
CA ILE A 317 8.57 -19.09 -12.73
C ILE A 317 7.53 -18.25 -13.47
N GLY A 318 7.57 -18.17 -14.80
CA GLY A 318 6.60 -17.46 -15.64
C GLY A 318 6.48 -15.99 -15.31
N SER A 319 5.24 -15.48 -15.25
CA SER A 319 4.94 -14.06 -14.98
C SER A 319 5.48 -13.55 -13.63
N ALA A 320 5.83 -14.42 -12.70
CA ALA A 320 6.44 -14.02 -11.45
C ALA A 320 7.84 -13.39 -11.65
N SER A 321 8.52 -13.68 -12.76
CA SER A 321 9.81 -13.07 -13.12
C SER A 321 9.73 -11.54 -13.32
N ASN A 322 8.54 -10.98 -13.46
CA ASN A 322 8.33 -9.54 -13.49
C ASN A 322 8.53 -8.86 -12.12
N GLU A 323 8.69 -9.62 -11.05
CA GLU A 323 8.93 -9.12 -9.69
C GLU A 323 10.37 -9.45 -9.27
N MET A 324 11.16 -8.43 -8.94
CA MET A 324 12.56 -8.63 -8.57
C MET A 324 12.72 -9.57 -7.38
N PHE A 325 11.92 -9.41 -6.33
CA PHE A 325 11.98 -10.31 -5.17
C PHE A 325 11.76 -11.78 -5.53
N ALA A 326 10.94 -12.08 -6.56
CA ALA A 326 10.74 -13.46 -7.01
C ALA A 326 11.94 -14.02 -7.77
N LEU A 327 12.71 -13.17 -8.47
CA LEU A 327 13.97 -13.55 -9.07
C LEU A 327 15.03 -13.87 -8.00
N PHE A 328 15.10 -13.06 -6.93
CA PHE A 328 15.92 -13.34 -5.76
C PHE A 328 15.57 -14.69 -5.15
N MET A 329 14.29 -14.91 -4.83
CA MET A 329 13.81 -16.19 -4.28
C MET A 329 14.16 -17.39 -5.16
N ALA A 330 13.96 -17.27 -6.48
CA ALA A 330 14.24 -18.36 -7.42
C ALA A 330 15.72 -18.69 -7.47
N ARG A 331 16.59 -17.65 -7.45
CA ARG A 331 18.03 -17.83 -7.47
C ARG A 331 18.58 -18.39 -6.16
N ILE A 332 18.07 -17.92 -5.01
CA ILE A 332 18.39 -18.48 -3.70
C ILE A 332 18.01 -19.96 -3.64
N TYR A 333 16.80 -20.28 -4.05
CA TYR A 333 16.27 -21.64 -4.03
C TYR A 333 17.11 -22.62 -4.89
N GLU A 334 17.62 -22.15 -6.03
CA GLU A 334 18.48 -22.98 -6.89
C GLU A 334 19.90 -23.11 -6.34
N LYS A 335 20.49 -21.97 -5.92
CA LYS A 335 21.91 -21.91 -5.56
C LYS A 335 22.22 -22.36 -4.14
N MET A 336 21.24 -22.25 -3.25
CA MET A 336 21.38 -22.55 -1.82
C MET A 336 20.23 -23.44 -1.33
N PRO A 337 20.06 -24.65 -1.89
CA PRO A 337 18.87 -25.48 -1.69
C PRO A 337 18.74 -26.06 -0.28
N TYR A 338 19.71 -25.87 0.58
CA TYR A 338 19.72 -26.34 1.97
C TYR A 338 19.64 -25.21 3.00
N ALA A 339 19.65 -23.95 2.56
CA ALA A 339 19.65 -22.79 3.45
C ALA A 339 18.27 -22.52 4.06
N ILE A 340 18.26 -21.73 5.12
CA ILE A 340 17.08 -21.07 5.64
C ILE A 340 16.94 -19.71 4.95
N LEU A 341 15.75 -19.40 4.46
CA LEU A 341 15.46 -18.09 3.85
C LEU A 341 14.55 -17.29 4.76
N GLY A 342 15.07 -16.20 5.32
CA GLY A 342 14.30 -15.17 6.03
C GLY A 342 14.19 -13.91 5.18
N GLN A 343 12.99 -13.58 4.71
CA GLN A 343 12.88 -12.45 3.79
C GLN A 343 11.66 -11.58 4.04
N PHE A 344 11.82 -10.29 3.77
CA PHE A 344 10.72 -9.36 3.57
C PHE A 344 10.26 -9.39 2.10
N SER A 345 8.96 -9.43 1.88
CA SER A 345 8.40 -9.39 0.52
C SER A 345 6.92 -9.02 0.50
N LYS A 346 6.44 -8.62 -0.69
CA LYS A 346 5.00 -8.52 -0.95
C LYS A 346 4.36 -9.90 -0.86
N MET A 347 3.28 -10.05 -0.09
CA MET A 347 2.60 -11.36 0.13
C MET A 347 1.85 -11.89 -1.10
N LYS A 348 1.80 -11.16 -2.20
CA LYS A 348 1.15 -11.58 -3.43
C LYS A 348 1.69 -12.88 -4.04
N PHE A 349 2.92 -13.28 -3.72
CA PHE A 349 3.50 -14.53 -4.24
C PHE A 349 2.75 -15.79 -3.75
N ILE A 350 2.06 -15.71 -2.63
CA ILE A 350 1.25 -16.83 -2.11
C ILE A 350 -0.08 -16.93 -2.88
N GLN A 351 -0.82 -15.84 -3.03
CA GLN A 351 -2.21 -15.85 -3.53
C GLN A 351 -2.33 -15.43 -4.99
N GLY A 352 -1.40 -14.60 -5.49
CA GLY A 352 -1.49 -14.02 -6.83
C GLY A 352 -1.53 -15.06 -7.95
N SER A 353 -2.40 -14.84 -8.92
CA SER A 353 -2.55 -15.72 -10.10
C SER A 353 -1.28 -15.79 -10.95
N ASN A 354 -0.52 -14.67 -11.01
CA ASN A 354 0.74 -14.56 -11.74
C ASN A 354 1.87 -15.43 -11.15
N PHE A 355 1.70 -15.89 -9.90
CA PHE A 355 2.68 -16.74 -9.21
C PHE A 355 2.36 -18.25 -9.28
N ARG A 356 1.48 -18.69 -10.18
CA ARG A 356 1.11 -20.10 -10.29
C ARG A 356 2.34 -20.97 -10.61
N GLN A 357 3.14 -20.62 -11.63
CA GLN A 357 4.35 -21.35 -12.00
C GLN A 357 5.42 -21.24 -10.91
N PHE A 358 5.61 -20.06 -10.32
CA PHE A 358 6.51 -19.87 -9.19
C PHE A 358 6.22 -20.85 -8.05
N LYS A 359 4.96 -21.04 -7.67
CA LYS A 359 4.56 -21.99 -6.60
C LYS A 359 4.76 -23.46 -6.95
N THR A 360 4.92 -23.80 -8.21
CA THR A 360 5.32 -25.16 -8.62
C THR A 360 6.83 -25.36 -8.63
N TYR A 361 7.58 -24.27 -8.79
CA TYR A 361 9.03 -24.28 -8.77
C TYR A 361 9.57 -24.15 -7.34
N PHE A 362 9.11 -23.16 -6.58
CA PHE A 362 9.55 -22.89 -5.21
C PHE A 362 8.82 -23.82 -4.22
N LEU A 363 9.47 -24.93 -3.91
CA LEU A 363 8.98 -25.92 -2.95
C LEU A 363 9.81 -25.82 -1.68
N ALA A 364 9.27 -25.18 -0.65
CA ALA A 364 9.99 -24.96 0.61
C ALA A 364 9.01 -25.07 1.78
N LYS A 365 9.49 -25.55 2.93
CA LYS A 365 8.68 -25.62 4.14
C LYS A 365 8.59 -24.26 4.80
N TYR A 366 7.37 -23.80 5.03
CA TYR A 366 7.12 -22.57 5.77
C TYR A 366 7.32 -22.78 7.27
N LEU A 367 8.20 -22.00 7.89
CA LEU A 367 8.53 -22.08 9.32
C LEU A 367 7.77 -21.07 10.17
N GLY A 368 7.49 -19.90 9.64
CA GLY A 368 6.79 -18.84 10.37
C GLY A 368 6.91 -17.48 9.70
N GLY A 369 6.21 -16.48 10.25
CA GLY A 369 6.32 -15.11 9.78
C GLY A 369 5.22 -14.18 10.27
N PHE A 370 5.38 -12.91 9.94
CA PHE A 370 4.44 -11.85 10.26
C PHE A 370 4.20 -10.94 9.07
N ILE A 371 3.17 -10.12 9.15
CA ILE A 371 2.85 -9.10 8.16
C ILE A 371 2.61 -7.75 8.82
N VAL A 372 2.98 -6.70 8.10
CA VAL A 372 2.86 -5.30 8.50
C VAL A 372 2.38 -4.43 7.34
N PRO A 373 1.82 -3.24 7.59
CA PRO A 373 1.45 -2.31 6.52
C PRO A 373 2.68 -1.86 5.73
N ALA A 374 2.59 -1.90 4.40
CA ALA A 374 3.66 -1.42 3.52
C ALA A 374 4.03 0.05 3.75
N SER A 375 3.08 0.86 4.21
CA SER A 375 3.28 2.27 4.55
C SER A 375 4.25 2.52 5.72
N THR A 376 4.69 1.47 6.42
CA THR A 376 5.72 1.56 7.45
C THR A 376 7.14 1.51 6.89
N PHE A 377 7.30 1.06 5.65
CA PHE A 377 8.57 1.10 4.93
C PHE A 377 8.73 2.43 4.21
N ASP A 378 9.95 2.92 4.18
CA ASP A 378 10.27 4.21 3.59
C ASP A 378 9.77 4.31 2.13
N ASN A 379 9.13 5.43 1.78
CA ASN A 379 8.62 5.75 0.44
C ASN A 379 7.64 4.74 -0.19
N VAL A 380 7.07 3.81 0.57
CA VAL A 380 6.05 2.89 0.07
C VAL A 380 4.65 3.49 0.24
N LYS A 381 4.09 4.06 -0.83
CA LYS A 381 2.75 4.68 -0.83
C LYS A 381 1.58 3.67 -0.92
N GLY A 382 1.86 2.38 -1.05
CA GLY A 382 0.84 1.35 -1.30
C GLY A 382 0.13 0.86 -0.03
N LYS A 383 -1.17 0.58 -0.13
CA LYS A 383 -1.96 -0.05 0.94
C LYS A 383 -1.99 -1.57 0.73
N PHE A 384 -0.89 -2.25 1.03
CA PHE A 384 -0.76 -3.71 0.93
C PHE A 384 0.12 -4.27 2.05
N PRO A 385 0.05 -5.58 2.35
CA PRO A 385 0.91 -6.18 3.35
C PRO A 385 2.31 -6.45 2.80
N ILE A 386 3.34 -6.07 3.57
CA ILE A 386 4.68 -6.64 3.47
C ILE A 386 4.79 -7.69 4.56
N GLY A 387 5.32 -8.86 4.23
CA GLY A 387 5.53 -9.95 5.17
C GLY A 387 7.00 -10.28 5.32
N PHE A 388 7.41 -10.54 6.57
CA PHE A 388 8.61 -11.31 6.85
C PHE A 388 8.21 -12.79 6.92
N THR A 389 8.87 -13.64 6.15
CA THR A 389 8.58 -15.07 6.08
C THR A 389 9.85 -15.89 6.16
N LEU A 390 9.80 -16.97 6.94
CA LEU A 390 10.88 -17.93 7.12
C LEU A 390 10.57 -19.24 6.39
N TRP A 391 11.55 -19.74 5.65
CA TRP A 391 11.44 -20.93 4.83
C TRP A 391 12.65 -21.84 4.99
N ASP A 392 12.43 -23.13 5.19
CA ASP A 392 13.43 -24.15 5.04
C ASP A 392 13.47 -24.63 3.58
N LEU A 393 14.55 -24.34 2.89
CA LEU A 393 14.71 -24.70 1.47
C LEU A 393 15.08 -26.16 1.27
N SER A 394 15.56 -26.85 2.32
CA SER A 394 15.90 -28.26 2.27
C SER A 394 14.66 -29.18 2.24
N GLU A 395 13.59 -28.77 2.87
CA GLU A 395 12.33 -29.51 2.89
C GLU A 395 11.40 -29.08 1.74
N LYS A 396 11.12 -30.00 0.81
CA LYS A 396 10.33 -29.73 -0.40
C LYS A 396 8.82 -29.82 -0.14
N GLU A 397 8.19 -28.70 0.16
CA GLU A 397 6.78 -28.61 0.49
C GLU A 397 6.03 -27.64 -0.43
N LYS A 398 4.83 -28.03 -0.89
CA LYS A 398 3.96 -27.13 -1.67
C LYS A 398 3.28 -26.13 -0.76
N ILE A 399 3.31 -24.87 -1.13
CA ILE A 399 2.59 -23.81 -0.42
C ILE A 399 1.08 -24.03 -0.57
N LYS A 400 0.44 -24.61 0.46
CA LYS A 400 -1.01 -24.80 0.51
C LYS A 400 -1.70 -23.68 1.28
N ARG A 401 -1.25 -23.45 2.50
CA ARG A 401 -1.74 -22.40 3.40
C ARG A 401 -0.64 -22.02 4.38
N ILE A 402 -0.39 -20.74 4.54
CA ILE A 402 0.50 -20.23 5.57
C ILE A 402 -0.29 -19.36 6.56
N LYS A 403 0.19 -19.31 7.79
CA LYS A 403 -0.37 -18.50 8.87
C LYS A 403 0.65 -17.46 9.27
N THR A 404 0.28 -16.19 9.24
CA THR A 404 1.12 -15.08 9.65
C THR A 404 0.51 -14.34 10.83
N THR A 405 1.35 -13.78 11.68
CA THR A 405 0.94 -12.82 12.70
C THR A 405 0.78 -11.44 12.07
N VAL A 406 -0.20 -10.67 12.50
CA VAL A 406 -0.51 -9.33 11.97
C VAL A 406 -0.11 -8.28 13.00
N PHE A 407 0.74 -7.34 12.60
CA PHE A 407 1.09 -6.18 13.42
C PHE A 407 0.65 -4.89 12.72
N GLU A 408 0.14 -3.94 13.50
CA GLU A 408 -0.19 -2.59 13.04
C GLU A 408 1.07 -1.74 12.89
N SER A 409 0.94 -0.58 12.26
CA SER A 409 2.06 0.35 12.01
C SER A 409 2.84 0.77 13.27
N ASN A 410 2.22 0.73 14.43
CA ASN A 410 2.82 1.05 15.72
C ASN A 410 3.42 -0.17 16.46
N GLY A 411 3.52 -1.32 15.81
CA GLY A 411 4.03 -2.56 16.40
C GLY A 411 3.03 -3.34 17.27
N LYS A 412 1.78 -2.86 17.39
CA LYS A 412 0.76 -3.56 18.15
C LYS A 412 0.30 -4.83 17.44
N LEU A 413 0.26 -5.92 18.17
CA LEU A 413 -0.32 -7.18 17.69
C LEU A 413 -1.82 -7.00 17.42
N SER A 414 -2.24 -7.26 16.18
CA SER A 414 -3.64 -7.12 15.73
C SER A 414 -4.34 -8.46 15.54
N GLY A 415 -3.60 -9.55 15.33
CA GLY A 415 -4.21 -10.86 15.13
C GLY A 415 -3.39 -11.81 14.25
N LYS A 416 -4.09 -12.63 13.50
CA LYS A 416 -3.49 -13.63 12.60
C LYS A 416 -4.21 -13.59 11.25
N LYS A 417 -3.45 -13.79 10.15
CA LYS A 417 -4.00 -13.92 8.79
C LYS A 417 -3.52 -15.21 8.14
N TYR A 418 -4.41 -15.82 7.39
CA TYR A 418 -4.09 -16.97 6.55
C TYR A 418 -3.97 -16.54 5.09
N PHE A 419 -2.94 -17.05 4.42
CA PHE A 419 -2.76 -16.91 2.98
C PHE A 419 -2.85 -18.30 2.34
N TYR A 420 -3.57 -18.40 1.23
CA TYR A 420 -3.86 -19.68 0.57
C TYR A 420 -3.14 -19.77 -0.77
N GLY A 421 -2.17 -20.68 -0.87
CA GLY A 421 -1.41 -20.92 -2.09
C GLY A 421 -2.18 -21.75 -3.15
N ASN A 422 -3.16 -22.56 -2.70
CA ASN A 422 -3.96 -23.41 -3.58
C ASN A 422 -5.40 -22.89 -3.67
N LEU A 423 -5.57 -21.75 -4.35
CA LEU A 423 -6.88 -21.14 -4.55
C LEU A 423 -7.65 -21.84 -5.68
N LYS A 424 -8.97 -21.94 -5.52
CA LYS A 424 -9.93 -22.36 -6.54
C LYS A 424 -9.91 -21.39 -7.76
N LYS A 425 -10.74 -21.68 -8.76
CA LYS A 425 -10.98 -20.76 -9.88
C LYS A 425 -11.45 -19.40 -9.35
N SER A 426 -11.11 -18.34 -10.07
CA SER A 426 -11.50 -16.99 -9.69
C SER A 426 -12.99 -16.69 -9.92
N ILE A 427 -13.50 -15.68 -9.25
CA ILE A 427 -14.87 -15.19 -9.41
C ILE A 427 -15.17 -14.76 -10.86
N ASN A 428 -14.19 -14.25 -11.60
CA ASN A 428 -14.41 -13.89 -13.01
C ASN A 428 -14.64 -15.12 -13.90
N LYS A 429 -14.13 -16.29 -13.51
CA LYS A 429 -14.48 -17.56 -14.19
C LYS A 429 -15.90 -18.01 -13.90
N TRP A 430 -16.42 -17.71 -12.71
CA TRP A 430 -17.82 -17.93 -12.40
C TRP A 430 -18.74 -16.96 -13.17
N LEU A 431 -18.33 -15.71 -13.31
CA LEU A 431 -19.10 -14.70 -14.03
C LEU A 431 -19.30 -15.07 -15.51
N VAL A 432 -18.35 -15.80 -16.12
CA VAL A 432 -18.47 -16.26 -17.53
C VAL A 432 -19.72 -17.10 -17.77
N ASP A 433 -20.22 -17.84 -16.76
CA ASP A 433 -21.42 -18.66 -16.87
C ASP A 433 -22.69 -17.80 -17.11
N TYR A 434 -22.57 -16.49 -16.92
CA TYR A 434 -23.67 -15.52 -17.07
C TYR A 434 -23.46 -14.52 -18.20
N TYR A 435 -22.44 -14.75 -19.07
CA TYR A 435 -22.23 -13.98 -20.30
C TYR A 435 -23.15 -14.48 -21.42
N GLY A 436 -23.33 -13.64 -22.43
CA GLY A 436 -23.56 -14.08 -23.79
C GLY A 436 -24.95 -14.55 -24.16
N ARG A 437 -26.00 -14.10 -23.46
CA ARG A 437 -27.36 -14.12 -24.03
C ARG A 437 -27.81 -12.73 -24.47
N GLU A 438 -26.85 -11.94 -24.90
CA GLU A 438 -26.96 -10.53 -25.24
C GLU A 438 -27.98 -10.24 -26.35
N ASN A 439 -28.07 -11.13 -27.32
CA ASN A 439 -29.02 -10.97 -28.43
C ASN A 439 -30.44 -11.50 -28.15
N ALA A 440 -30.65 -12.17 -27.03
CA ALA A 440 -31.92 -12.80 -26.68
C ALA A 440 -32.78 -11.94 -25.75
N TYR A 441 -32.15 -10.99 -25.01
CA TYR A 441 -32.84 -10.17 -24.00
C TYR A 441 -32.46 -8.70 -24.13
N LYS A 442 -33.38 -7.82 -23.74
CA LYS A 442 -33.13 -6.37 -23.67
C LYS A 442 -32.03 -6.06 -22.66
N THR A 443 -31.04 -5.31 -23.09
CA THR A 443 -29.98 -4.80 -22.20
C THR A 443 -30.50 -3.67 -21.32
N ILE A 444 -30.27 -3.78 -20.02
CA ILE A 444 -30.71 -2.81 -19.00
C ILE A 444 -29.56 -2.07 -18.33
N GLY A 445 -28.34 -2.32 -18.73
CA GLY A 445 -27.11 -1.73 -18.26
C GLY A 445 -25.91 -2.63 -18.55
N THR A 446 -24.72 -2.19 -18.16
CA THR A 446 -23.47 -2.92 -18.39
C THR A 446 -22.63 -2.93 -17.12
N LEU A 447 -22.13 -4.10 -16.71
CA LEU A 447 -21.15 -4.27 -15.66
C LEU A 447 -19.74 -4.16 -16.25
N SER A 448 -18.90 -3.29 -15.70
CA SER A 448 -17.45 -3.30 -15.91
C SER A 448 -16.79 -4.15 -14.84
N THR A 449 -15.81 -4.96 -15.20
CA THR A 449 -15.05 -5.78 -14.25
C THR A 449 -13.59 -5.93 -14.66
N ARG A 450 -12.69 -5.89 -13.65
CA ARG A 450 -11.26 -6.10 -13.79
C ARG A 450 -10.72 -6.82 -12.56
N GLY A 451 -9.77 -7.74 -12.78
CA GLY A 451 -9.08 -8.47 -11.70
C GLY A 451 -10.01 -9.26 -10.77
N ASN A 452 -9.41 -9.91 -9.78
CA ASN A 452 -10.15 -10.75 -8.82
C ASN A 452 -9.83 -10.39 -7.37
N ASP A 453 -9.14 -9.29 -7.11
CA ASP A 453 -8.70 -8.84 -5.79
C ASP A 453 -9.32 -7.50 -5.40
N PHE A 454 -9.09 -7.09 -4.17
CA PHE A 454 -9.60 -5.82 -3.64
C PHE A 454 -8.95 -4.60 -4.30
N GLN A 455 -7.73 -4.67 -4.78
CA GLN A 455 -7.06 -3.58 -5.49
C GLN A 455 -7.86 -3.11 -6.72
N ASN A 456 -8.61 -4.02 -7.33
CA ASN A 456 -9.38 -3.76 -8.53
C ASN A 456 -10.84 -3.35 -8.27
N GLN A 457 -11.28 -3.18 -7.01
CA GLN A 457 -12.68 -2.81 -6.69
C GLN A 457 -13.17 -1.56 -7.42
N LYS A 458 -12.36 -0.54 -7.58
CA LYS A 458 -12.71 0.72 -8.26
C LYS A 458 -13.10 0.58 -9.74
N TYR A 459 -12.69 -0.54 -10.37
CA TYR A 459 -13.02 -0.88 -11.75
C TYR A 459 -14.28 -1.75 -11.88
N ILE A 460 -14.91 -2.09 -10.76
CA ILE A 460 -16.16 -2.83 -10.73
C ILE A 460 -17.29 -1.81 -10.57
N TYR A 461 -18.04 -1.57 -11.62
CA TYR A 461 -19.17 -0.66 -11.60
C TYR A 461 -20.22 -1.05 -12.64
N ILE A 462 -21.46 -0.63 -12.42
CA ILE A 462 -22.56 -0.79 -13.36
C ILE A 462 -22.85 0.60 -13.96
N ALA A 463 -23.05 0.69 -15.27
CA ALA A 463 -23.44 1.91 -15.94
C ALA A 463 -24.45 1.62 -17.06
N THR A 464 -25.13 2.66 -17.56
CA THR A 464 -26.09 2.55 -18.70
C THR A 464 -25.35 2.07 -19.93
N ALA A 465 -24.24 2.73 -20.28
CA ALA A 465 -23.33 2.37 -21.36
C ALA A 465 -21.88 2.51 -20.87
N ILE A 466 -20.95 1.79 -21.48
CA ILE A 466 -19.53 1.85 -21.19
C ILE A 466 -18.76 1.90 -22.51
N ASP A 467 -17.91 2.91 -22.68
CA ASP A 467 -17.07 3.08 -23.86
C ASP A 467 -16.14 1.89 -24.11
N ASN A 468 -15.92 1.58 -25.39
CA ASN A 468 -15.14 0.41 -25.80
C ASN A 468 -13.61 0.57 -25.63
N GLU A 469 -13.13 1.74 -25.26
CA GLU A 469 -11.69 2.03 -25.13
C GLU A 469 -11.01 1.46 -23.88
N THR A 470 -11.78 0.92 -22.94
CA THR A 470 -11.20 0.35 -21.71
C THR A 470 -10.85 -1.13 -21.88
N HIS A 471 -9.71 -1.55 -21.31
CA HIS A 471 -9.28 -2.96 -21.24
C HIS A 471 -10.10 -3.82 -20.24
N ASP A 472 -11.21 -3.29 -19.75
CA ASP A 472 -12.07 -3.98 -18.77
C ASP A 472 -13.00 -4.97 -19.48
N THR A 473 -13.28 -6.08 -18.83
CA THR A 473 -14.32 -7.00 -19.29
C THR A 473 -15.68 -6.39 -19.02
N LYS A 474 -16.54 -6.37 -20.03
CA LYS A 474 -17.89 -5.83 -19.99
C LYS A 474 -18.90 -6.96 -20.09
N VAL A 475 -19.93 -6.88 -19.24
CA VAL A 475 -21.03 -7.86 -19.21
C VAL A 475 -22.34 -7.11 -19.27
N GLN A 476 -23.12 -7.36 -20.33
CA GLN A 476 -24.44 -6.74 -20.45
C GLN A 476 -25.41 -7.33 -19.43
N LEU A 477 -26.13 -6.45 -18.74
CA LEU A 477 -27.19 -6.82 -17.81
C LEU A 477 -28.50 -6.99 -18.56
N SER A 478 -29.23 -8.04 -18.19
CA SER A 478 -30.58 -8.32 -18.67
C SER A 478 -31.40 -9.00 -17.59
N GLN A 479 -32.68 -9.22 -17.82
CA GLN A 479 -33.53 -9.98 -16.89
C GLN A 479 -32.98 -11.37 -16.55
N PHE A 480 -32.17 -11.96 -17.44
CA PHE A 480 -31.58 -13.29 -17.27
C PHE A 480 -30.48 -13.32 -16.20
N ASN A 481 -29.62 -12.31 -16.16
CA ASN A 481 -28.40 -12.35 -15.36
C ASN A 481 -28.33 -11.25 -14.26
N ILE A 482 -29.37 -10.43 -14.10
CA ILE A 482 -29.36 -9.35 -13.12
C ILE A 482 -29.08 -9.83 -11.69
N ILE A 483 -29.61 -10.99 -11.29
CA ILE A 483 -29.40 -11.56 -9.96
C ILE A 483 -27.94 -12.01 -9.77
N PRO A 484 -27.37 -12.92 -10.60
CA PRO A 484 -25.97 -13.32 -10.44
C PRO A 484 -25.00 -12.13 -10.60
N ILE A 485 -25.31 -11.15 -11.46
CA ILE A 485 -24.48 -9.93 -11.55
C ILE A 485 -24.59 -9.09 -10.29
N SER A 486 -25.78 -8.97 -9.70
CA SER A 486 -25.94 -8.26 -8.40
C SER A 486 -25.21 -8.98 -7.28
N VAL A 487 -25.20 -10.32 -7.26
CA VAL A 487 -24.38 -11.10 -6.33
C VAL A 487 -22.89 -10.84 -6.56
N TYR A 488 -22.42 -10.89 -7.81
CA TYR A 488 -21.04 -10.56 -8.15
C TYR A 488 -20.64 -9.17 -7.65
N PHE A 489 -21.46 -8.17 -8.00
CA PHE A 489 -21.23 -6.78 -7.64
C PHE A 489 -21.20 -6.58 -6.11
N SER A 490 -22.19 -7.13 -5.41
CA SER A 490 -22.30 -6.98 -3.95
C SER A 490 -21.16 -7.66 -3.21
N VAL A 491 -20.80 -8.88 -3.59
CA VAL A 491 -19.67 -9.62 -3.03
C VAL A 491 -18.36 -8.83 -3.20
N ARG A 492 -18.19 -8.16 -4.34
CA ARG A 492 -16.99 -7.34 -4.63
C ARG A 492 -16.96 -6.02 -3.85
N HIS A 493 -18.12 -5.51 -3.38
CA HIS A 493 -18.22 -4.19 -2.75
C HIS A 493 -18.68 -4.19 -1.29
N CYS A 494 -19.21 -5.31 -0.77
CA CYS A 494 -19.71 -5.36 0.61
C CYS A 494 -18.62 -5.29 1.68
N MET A 495 -17.36 -5.33 1.29
CA MET A 495 -16.23 -5.13 2.17
C MET A 495 -15.28 -4.08 1.60
N GLU A 496 -14.73 -3.24 2.48
CA GLU A 496 -13.77 -2.22 2.08
C GLU A 496 -12.38 -2.83 1.86
N ALA A 497 -11.67 -2.31 0.85
CA ALA A 497 -10.27 -2.61 0.65
C ALA A 497 -9.44 -1.97 1.77
N SER A 498 -8.56 -2.76 2.37
CA SER A 498 -7.62 -2.34 3.39
C SER A 498 -6.21 -2.83 3.01
N TRP A 499 -5.19 -2.36 3.72
CA TRP A 499 -3.84 -2.87 3.51
C TRP A 499 -3.76 -4.39 3.77
N LEU A 500 -4.63 -4.91 4.64
CA LEU A 500 -4.62 -6.32 5.05
C LEU A 500 -5.20 -7.25 3.98
N ASN A 501 -6.23 -6.83 3.25
CA ASN A 501 -6.95 -7.66 2.27
C ASN A 501 -6.70 -7.29 0.80
N ASP A 502 -5.84 -6.32 0.52
CA ASP A 502 -5.61 -5.76 -0.82
C ASP A 502 -5.46 -6.81 -1.92
N ARG A 503 -4.79 -7.92 -1.62
CA ARG A 503 -4.51 -9.02 -2.56
C ARG A 503 -5.33 -10.29 -2.31
N ASP A 504 -6.31 -10.25 -1.41
CA ASP A 504 -7.22 -11.38 -1.25
C ASP A 504 -8.03 -11.58 -2.51
N GLN A 505 -8.15 -12.86 -2.92
CA GLN A 505 -8.73 -13.22 -4.19
C GLN A 505 -10.17 -13.63 -4.01
N PHE A 506 -11.06 -13.01 -4.77
CA PHE A 506 -12.44 -13.49 -4.90
C PHE A 506 -12.49 -14.74 -5.77
N LEU A 507 -13.20 -15.74 -5.30
CA LEU A 507 -13.16 -17.11 -5.83
C LEU A 507 -14.46 -17.49 -6.50
N TYR A 508 -14.41 -18.53 -7.31
CA TYR A 508 -15.59 -19.24 -7.82
C TYR A 508 -16.35 -19.84 -6.63
N PRO A 509 -17.60 -19.42 -6.37
CA PRO A 509 -18.35 -19.85 -5.18
C PRO A 509 -18.74 -21.33 -5.21
N ASN A 510 -19.11 -21.84 -4.04
CA ASN A 510 -19.86 -23.10 -3.98
C ASN A 510 -21.30 -22.91 -4.48
N GLY A 511 -22.05 -24.01 -4.64
CA GLY A 511 -23.42 -23.95 -5.17
C GLY A 511 -24.48 -23.42 -4.20
N GLY A 512 -24.16 -23.23 -2.92
CA GLY A 512 -25.12 -22.90 -1.85
C GLY A 512 -25.86 -21.58 -2.06
N TRP A 513 -25.17 -20.57 -2.62
CA TRP A 513 -25.76 -19.26 -2.90
C TRP A 513 -27.00 -19.31 -3.82
N LYS A 514 -27.11 -20.36 -4.70
CA LYS A 514 -28.22 -20.51 -5.64
C LYS A 514 -29.56 -20.80 -4.93
N ASN A 515 -29.51 -21.43 -3.76
CA ASN A 515 -30.65 -21.80 -2.96
C ASN A 515 -31.03 -20.73 -1.92
N ASP A 516 -30.14 -19.74 -1.68
CA ASP A 516 -30.40 -18.64 -0.75
C ASP A 516 -30.99 -17.46 -1.51
N THR A 517 -32.31 -17.52 -1.74
CA THR A 517 -33.03 -16.46 -2.48
C THR A 517 -33.02 -15.13 -1.75
N GLN A 518 -33.01 -15.13 -0.41
CA GLN A 518 -32.92 -13.89 0.37
C GLN A 518 -31.57 -13.22 0.15
N PHE A 519 -30.45 -13.94 0.25
CA PHE A 519 -29.13 -13.42 -0.06
C PHE A 519 -29.04 -12.82 -1.48
N GLN A 520 -29.61 -13.52 -2.48
CA GLN A 520 -29.66 -13.04 -3.86
C GLN A 520 -30.41 -11.71 -3.97
N ASN A 521 -31.57 -11.61 -3.32
CA ASN A 521 -32.43 -10.43 -3.36
C ASN A 521 -31.79 -9.26 -2.58
N ASP A 522 -31.16 -9.54 -1.46
CA ASP A 522 -30.40 -8.55 -0.66
C ASP A 522 -29.21 -8.00 -1.45
N CYS A 523 -28.54 -8.85 -2.23
CA CYS A 523 -27.49 -8.40 -3.16
C CYS A 523 -28.04 -7.50 -4.28
N LEU A 524 -29.26 -7.76 -4.79
CA LEU A 524 -29.91 -6.85 -5.73
C LEU A 524 -30.13 -5.49 -5.10
N THR A 525 -30.70 -5.43 -3.90
CA THR A 525 -30.91 -4.19 -3.16
C THR A 525 -29.60 -3.43 -2.96
N PHE A 526 -28.55 -4.12 -2.50
CA PHE A 526 -27.24 -3.52 -2.30
C PHE A 526 -26.70 -2.89 -3.59
N SER A 527 -26.82 -3.58 -4.73
CA SER A 527 -26.32 -3.10 -6.02
C SER A 527 -27.09 -1.89 -6.55
N LEU A 528 -28.40 -1.80 -6.29
CA LEU A 528 -29.23 -0.68 -6.75
C LEU A 528 -28.86 0.65 -6.11
N PHE A 529 -28.48 0.62 -4.82
CA PHE A 529 -28.21 1.84 -4.05
C PHE A 529 -26.72 2.06 -3.76
N HIS A 530 -25.83 1.23 -4.32
CA HIS A 530 -24.39 1.40 -4.13
C HIS A 530 -23.81 2.52 -4.99
N SER A 531 -22.81 3.21 -4.46
CA SER A 531 -22.16 4.35 -5.14
C SER A 531 -21.50 4.04 -6.48
N GLN A 532 -21.14 2.76 -6.72
CA GLN A 532 -20.60 2.28 -7.99
C GLN A 532 -21.68 1.81 -8.96
N ASN A 533 -22.96 1.91 -8.62
CA ASN A 533 -24.01 1.89 -9.60
C ASN A 533 -24.09 3.30 -10.22
N ARG A 534 -23.63 3.41 -11.44
CA ARG A 534 -23.49 4.66 -12.23
C ARG A 534 -24.49 4.71 -13.39
N VAL A 535 -25.55 3.89 -13.33
CA VAL A 535 -26.65 4.00 -14.31
C VAL A 535 -27.19 5.43 -14.27
N SER A 536 -27.30 6.07 -15.43
CA SER A 536 -27.76 7.46 -15.56
C SER A 536 -28.85 7.56 -16.64
N SER A 537 -29.88 8.33 -16.35
CA SER A 537 -30.93 8.67 -17.31
C SER A 537 -30.48 9.62 -18.42
N VAL A 538 -29.30 10.23 -18.24
CA VAL A 538 -28.67 11.08 -19.27
C VAL A 538 -28.05 10.23 -20.37
N ASP A 539 -27.52 9.04 -20.00
CA ASP A 539 -26.80 8.14 -20.93
C ASP A 539 -27.74 7.11 -21.59
N GLY A 540 -29.04 7.14 -21.32
CA GLY A 540 -30.04 6.25 -21.87
C GLY A 540 -31.17 5.95 -20.88
N ILE A 541 -32.05 5.00 -21.22
CA ILE A 541 -33.22 4.67 -20.39
C ILE A 541 -32.76 4.05 -19.05
N ASN A 542 -33.20 4.62 -17.96
CA ASN A 542 -32.94 4.10 -16.62
C ASN A 542 -33.91 2.96 -16.26
N HIS A 543 -33.42 1.73 -16.29
CA HIS A 543 -34.18 0.53 -15.91
C HIS A 543 -34.06 0.15 -14.43
N CYS A 544 -33.37 0.96 -13.61
CA CYS A 544 -33.02 0.62 -12.24
C CYS A 544 -33.86 1.32 -11.16
N ILE A 545 -34.93 2.04 -11.52
CA ILE A 545 -35.83 2.68 -10.54
C ILE A 545 -36.66 1.59 -9.87
N PRO A 546 -36.51 1.35 -8.54
CA PRO A 546 -37.22 0.26 -7.86
C PRO A 546 -38.58 0.67 -7.27
N PHE A 547 -39.02 1.87 -7.57
CA PHE A 547 -40.25 2.50 -7.06
C PHE A 547 -41.23 2.78 -8.19
N THR A 548 -42.52 2.89 -7.83
CA THR A 548 -43.53 3.46 -8.71
C THR A 548 -43.54 4.99 -8.58
N GLU A 549 -44.12 5.68 -9.55
CA GLU A 549 -44.28 7.13 -9.56
C GLU A 549 -45.02 7.62 -8.31
N GLN A 550 -46.08 6.91 -7.92
CA GLN A 550 -46.87 7.24 -6.75
C GLN A 550 -46.06 7.12 -5.44
N GLU A 551 -45.21 6.08 -5.32
CA GLU A 551 -44.40 5.87 -4.13
C GLU A 551 -43.37 6.98 -3.90
N VAL A 552 -42.92 7.64 -4.96
CA VAL A 552 -41.87 8.69 -4.87
C VAL A 552 -42.35 10.08 -5.29
N ASN A 553 -43.64 10.26 -5.46
CA ASN A 553 -44.28 11.54 -5.85
C ASN A 553 -43.69 12.11 -7.16
N ALA A 554 -43.40 11.26 -8.13
CA ALA A 554 -42.93 11.71 -9.43
C ALA A 554 -44.04 12.49 -10.17
N LYS A 555 -43.63 13.53 -10.89
CA LYS A 555 -44.55 14.44 -11.58
C LYS A 555 -45.10 13.87 -12.90
N ASP A 556 -44.44 12.83 -13.43
CA ASP A 556 -44.79 12.19 -14.70
C ASP A 556 -44.43 10.69 -14.66
N THR A 557 -44.81 9.96 -15.71
CA THR A 557 -44.61 8.51 -15.84
C THR A 557 -43.14 8.18 -16.18
N PHE A 558 -42.62 7.13 -15.54
CA PHE A 558 -41.29 6.64 -15.84
C PHE A 558 -41.22 5.97 -17.23
N GLU A 559 -40.12 6.17 -17.93
CA GLU A 559 -39.86 5.49 -19.23
C GLU A 559 -39.71 3.98 -19.06
N SER A 560 -39.34 3.51 -17.89
CA SER A 560 -39.16 2.10 -17.60
C SER A 560 -39.68 1.69 -16.23
N HIS A 561 -40.49 0.65 -16.22
CA HIS A 561 -40.98 -0.02 -15.02
C HIS A 561 -40.27 -1.37 -14.80
N PHE A 562 -39.15 -1.62 -15.48
CA PHE A 562 -38.46 -2.92 -15.44
C PHE A 562 -38.20 -3.38 -14.01
N MET A 563 -37.57 -2.57 -13.17
CA MET A 563 -37.16 -2.97 -11.83
C MET A 563 -38.36 -3.22 -10.91
N THR A 564 -39.37 -2.38 -10.95
CA THR A 564 -40.60 -2.56 -10.12
C THR A 564 -41.34 -3.82 -10.51
N GLN A 565 -41.47 -4.12 -11.81
CA GLN A 565 -42.10 -5.34 -12.30
C GLN A 565 -41.25 -6.58 -11.97
N PHE A 566 -39.93 -6.50 -12.07
CA PHE A 566 -39.01 -7.57 -11.70
C PHE A 566 -39.13 -7.92 -10.21
N ILE A 567 -39.11 -6.90 -9.33
CA ILE A 567 -39.27 -7.08 -7.88
C ILE A 567 -40.64 -7.68 -7.52
N LYS A 568 -41.71 -7.24 -8.18
CA LYS A 568 -43.07 -7.73 -7.97
C LYS A 568 -43.36 -9.08 -8.63
N GLY A 569 -42.38 -9.69 -9.35
CA GLY A 569 -42.60 -10.94 -10.09
C GLY A 569 -43.61 -10.83 -11.22
N LYS A 570 -43.75 -9.65 -11.82
CA LYS A 570 -44.71 -9.34 -12.88
C LYS A 570 -44.06 -9.00 -14.22
N LEU A 571 -42.76 -9.16 -14.31
CA LEU A 571 -42.01 -8.86 -15.56
C LEU A 571 -42.44 -9.83 -16.66
N LYS A 572 -42.98 -9.30 -17.75
CA LYS A 572 -43.25 -10.11 -18.95
C LYS A 572 -41.93 -10.39 -19.70
N PRO A 573 -41.76 -11.58 -20.26
CA PRO A 573 -40.58 -11.87 -21.04
C PRO A 573 -40.60 -11.04 -22.33
N GLU A 574 -39.60 -10.18 -22.51
CA GLU A 574 -39.32 -9.56 -23.82
C GLU A 574 -38.22 -10.37 -24.46
N CYS A 575 -38.59 -11.22 -25.41
CA CYS A 575 -37.67 -12.04 -26.20
C CYS A 575 -37.59 -11.50 -27.64
N ASN A 576 -36.39 -11.30 -28.16
CA ASN A 576 -36.17 -11.04 -29.58
C ASN A 576 -36.31 -12.38 -30.36
N GLY A 577 -37.57 -12.83 -30.54
CA GLY A 577 -37.92 -13.79 -31.63
C GLY A 577 -37.52 -15.25 -31.51
N SER A 578 -37.09 -15.79 -30.40
CA SER A 578 -36.74 -17.21 -30.23
C SER A 578 -37.51 -17.86 -29.10
N LEU A 579 -37.99 -19.08 -29.31
CA LEU A 579 -38.58 -19.99 -28.33
C LEU A 579 -37.58 -20.22 -27.19
N ILE A 580 -37.80 -19.59 -26.03
CA ILE A 580 -36.96 -19.74 -24.84
C ILE A 580 -37.76 -20.46 -23.78
N ASN A 581 -37.11 -21.48 -23.23
CA ASN A 581 -37.60 -22.34 -22.19
C ASN A 581 -38.20 -21.56 -21.02
N ASP A 582 -39.44 -21.83 -20.63
CA ASP A 582 -40.26 -21.14 -19.60
C ASP A 582 -39.64 -21.09 -18.17
N SER A 583 -38.50 -21.72 -17.95
CA SER A 583 -37.89 -21.88 -16.63
C SER A 583 -37.27 -20.59 -16.01
N ILE A 584 -37.26 -19.45 -16.74
CA ILE A 584 -36.64 -18.18 -16.28
C ILE A 584 -37.68 -17.19 -15.77
N HIS A 585 -38.98 -17.52 -15.88
CA HIS A 585 -40.05 -16.63 -15.40
C HIS A 585 -40.14 -16.64 -13.87
N ARG A 586 -39.73 -15.57 -13.25
CA ARG A 586 -40.10 -15.32 -11.86
C ARG A 586 -41.54 -14.82 -11.83
N THR A 587 -42.43 -15.67 -11.34
CA THR A 587 -43.86 -15.33 -11.16
C THR A 587 -44.17 -14.94 -9.73
N THR A 588 -43.17 -14.98 -8.83
CA THR A 588 -43.34 -14.67 -7.41
C THR A 588 -42.57 -13.40 -7.04
N PRO A 589 -43.14 -12.52 -6.19
CA PRO A 589 -42.43 -11.36 -5.67
C PRO A 589 -41.14 -11.74 -4.97
N LEU A 590 -40.11 -10.85 -5.05
CA LEU A 590 -38.88 -11.02 -4.31
C LEU A 590 -39.14 -10.77 -2.81
N ILE A 591 -38.52 -11.60 -1.98
CA ILE A 591 -38.55 -11.46 -0.51
C ILE A 591 -37.20 -10.92 -0.05
N PHE A 592 -37.22 -9.85 0.72
CA PHE A 592 -36.05 -9.14 1.19
C PHE A 592 -35.92 -9.26 2.71
N SER A 593 -34.68 -9.20 3.22
CA SER A 593 -34.40 -9.06 4.64
C SER A 593 -34.95 -7.71 5.19
N LYS A 594 -35.02 -7.59 6.51
CA LYS A 594 -35.40 -6.33 7.16
C LYS A 594 -34.42 -5.21 6.82
N GLU A 595 -33.14 -5.55 6.72
CA GLU A 595 -32.05 -4.63 6.39
C GLU A 595 -32.20 -4.13 4.94
N ALA A 596 -32.52 -5.01 4.00
CA ALA A 596 -32.78 -4.62 2.61
C ALA A 596 -34.05 -3.76 2.49
N GLN A 597 -35.10 -4.07 3.24
CA GLN A 597 -36.31 -3.24 3.29
C GLN A 597 -36.02 -1.82 3.84
N ALA A 598 -35.16 -1.72 4.87
CA ALA A 598 -34.72 -0.42 5.39
C ALA A 598 -33.94 0.39 4.33
N VAL A 599 -33.16 -0.26 3.47
CA VAL A 599 -32.48 0.41 2.34
C VAL A 599 -33.51 0.94 1.33
N PHE A 600 -34.54 0.16 1.00
CA PHE A 600 -35.63 0.64 0.12
C PHE A 600 -36.38 1.84 0.73
N GLU A 601 -36.72 1.81 2.02
CA GLU A 601 -37.40 2.93 2.64
C GLU A 601 -36.54 4.21 2.69
N ALA A 602 -35.25 4.08 3.02
CA ALA A 602 -34.35 5.22 2.99
C ALA A 602 -34.12 5.74 1.54
N GLY A 603 -34.05 4.84 0.57
CA GLY A 603 -33.99 5.19 -0.85
C GLY A 603 -35.25 5.90 -1.32
N LYS A 604 -36.42 5.39 -0.95
CA LYS A 604 -37.75 6.02 -1.25
C LYS A 604 -37.80 7.47 -0.77
N ALA A 605 -37.43 7.70 0.49
CA ALA A 605 -37.39 9.05 1.06
C ALA A 605 -36.48 9.99 0.28
N LEU A 606 -35.34 9.49 -0.18
CA LEU A 606 -34.40 10.25 -1.02
C LEU A 606 -35.01 10.63 -2.39
N TRP A 607 -35.69 9.70 -3.07
CA TRP A 607 -36.40 9.97 -4.33
C TRP A 607 -37.57 10.92 -4.12
N GLN A 608 -38.36 10.78 -3.05
CA GLN A 608 -39.44 11.70 -2.70
C GLN A 608 -38.93 13.12 -2.52
N TYR A 609 -37.81 13.31 -1.82
CA TYR A 609 -37.20 14.62 -1.64
C TYR A 609 -36.67 15.18 -2.95
N TYR A 610 -36.05 14.36 -3.78
CA TYR A 610 -35.53 14.76 -5.09
C TYR A 610 -36.67 15.24 -6.01
N HIS A 611 -37.78 14.51 -6.09
CA HIS A 611 -38.93 14.90 -6.94
C HIS A 611 -39.68 16.18 -6.49
N GLN A 612 -39.41 16.68 -5.28
CA GLN A 612 -39.87 17.99 -4.84
C GLN A 612 -39.06 19.14 -5.42
N GLN A 613 -37.87 18.86 -5.96
CA GLN A 613 -37.01 19.89 -6.51
C GLN A 613 -37.56 20.44 -7.83
N GLU A 614 -37.27 21.72 -8.12
CA GLU A 614 -37.83 22.43 -9.27
C GLU A 614 -37.40 21.77 -10.58
N ASN A 615 -36.10 21.40 -10.70
CA ASN A 615 -35.52 20.84 -11.90
C ASN A 615 -35.28 19.31 -11.80
N ALA A 616 -36.13 18.60 -11.04
CA ALA A 616 -36.04 17.16 -10.90
C ALA A 616 -36.36 16.45 -12.24
N HIS A 617 -35.45 15.61 -12.71
CA HIS A 617 -35.69 14.76 -13.89
C HIS A 617 -36.50 13.54 -13.48
N VAL A 618 -37.62 13.24 -14.16
CA VAL A 618 -38.55 12.18 -13.77
C VAL A 618 -37.86 10.79 -13.70
N ASN A 619 -36.96 10.48 -14.66
CA ASN A 619 -36.30 9.21 -14.78
C ASN A 619 -34.97 9.13 -14.02
N ALA A 620 -34.69 10.06 -13.09
CA ALA A 620 -33.40 10.11 -12.41
C ALA A 620 -33.08 8.80 -11.67
N SER A 621 -31.86 8.33 -11.86
CA SER A 621 -31.29 7.21 -11.14
C SER A 621 -30.74 7.65 -9.77
N PHE A 622 -30.31 6.68 -8.95
CA PHE A 622 -29.55 6.97 -7.73
C PHE A 622 -28.29 7.82 -8.02
N TYR A 623 -27.60 7.52 -9.13
CA TYR A 623 -26.43 8.26 -9.56
C TYR A 623 -26.77 9.71 -9.94
N ASP A 624 -27.87 9.92 -10.70
CA ASP A 624 -28.31 11.24 -11.13
C ASP A 624 -28.74 12.11 -9.95
N ILE A 625 -29.47 11.53 -8.98
CA ILE A 625 -29.87 12.23 -7.74
C ILE A 625 -28.62 12.69 -6.96
N ARG A 626 -27.63 11.83 -6.84
CA ARG A 626 -26.37 12.20 -6.20
C ARG A 626 -25.63 13.30 -6.97
N ALA A 627 -25.59 13.21 -8.30
CA ALA A 627 -24.95 14.21 -9.13
C ALA A 627 -25.64 15.57 -9.02
N TYR A 628 -26.98 15.58 -8.93
CA TYR A 628 -27.79 16.79 -8.76
C TYR A 628 -27.42 17.55 -7.47
N PHE A 629 -27.41 16.88 -6.34
CA PHE A 629 -27.18 17.52 -5.04
C PHE A 629 -25.71 17.77 -4.72
N GLN A 630 -24.80 16.86 -5.12
CA GLN A 630 -23.38 16.96 -4.79
C GLN A 630 -22.57 17.78 -5.81
N GLY A 631 -23.05 17.87 -7.05
CA GLY A 631 -22.30 18.53 -8.13
C GLY A 631 -20.99 17.82 -8.45
N ARG A 632 -20.19 18.46 -9.30
CA ARG A 632 -18.88 17.95 -9.71
C ARG A 632 -17.80 19.01 -9.52
N ASN A 633 -16.59 18.57 -9.20
CA ASN A 633 -15.44 19.45 -9.14
C ASN A 633 -14.91 19.80 -10.54
N HIS A 634 -13.89 20.66 -10.61
CA HIS A 634 -13.24 21.10 -11.87
C HIS A 634 -12.64 19.95 -12.71
N GLN A 635 -12.38 18.77 -12.09
CA GLN A 635 -11.92 17.56 -12.78
C GLN A 635 -13.08 16.64 -13.22
N GLY A 636 -14.34 17.10 -13.13
CA GLY A 636 -15.52 16.31 -13.45
C GLY A 636 -15.88 15.20 -12.44
N LYS A 637 -15.17 15.09 -11.32
CA LYS A 637 -15.47 14.11 -10.28
C LYS A 637 -16.61 14.59 -9.38
N MET A 638 -17.53 13.70 -9.07
CA MET A 638 -18.64 13.99 -8.14
C MET A 638 -18.08 14.36 -6.76
N ASN A 639 -18.57 15.45 -6.18
CA ASN A 639 -18.19 15.88 -4.84
C ASN A 639 -18.69 14.89 -3.78
N HIS A 640 -18.04 14.87 -2.62
CA HIS A 640 -18.42 13.97 -1.52
C HIS A 640 -19.59 14.52 -0.68
N LYS A 641 -19.76 15.83 -0.65
CA LYS A 641 -20.74 16.54 0.16
C LYS A 641 -21.62 17.44 -0.71
N SER A 642 -22.78 17.78 -0.21
CA SER A 642 -23.69 18.80 -0.72
C SER A 642 -23.88 19.91 0.30
N ASN A 643 -24.25 21.08 -0.14
CA ASN A 643 -24.69 22.17 0.76
C ASN A 643 -26.13 22.00 1.22
N ASP A 644 -26.89 21.08 0.65
CA ASP A 644 -28.27 20.76 1.04
C ASP A 644 -28.26 19.85 2.28
N GLY A 645 -28.64 20.42 3.42
CA GLY A 645 -28.65 19.70 4.71
C GLY A 645 -29.67 18.57 4.76
N THR A 646 -30.85 18.72 4.11
CA THR A 646 -31.89 17.68 4.05
C THR A 646 -31.40 16.49 3.23
N TYR A 647 -30.83 16.74 2.05
CA TYR A 647 -30.18 15.70 1.24
C TYR A 647 -29.08 14.98 2.02
N MET A 648 -28.22 15.73 2.73
CA MET A 648 -27.13 15.12 3.51
C MET A 648 -27.66 14.20 4.61
N ALA A 649 -28.74 14.54 5.27
CA ALA A 649 -29.37 13.66 6.26
C ALA A 649 -29.97 12.39 5.62
N LEU A 650 -30.65 12.52 4.48
CA LEU A 650 -31.25 11.40 3.76
C LEU A 650 -30.21 10.44 3.20
N ILE A 651 -29.15 10.97 2.57
CA ILE A 651 -28.08 10.12 2.02
C ILE A 651 -27.27 9.41 3.10
N GLU A 652 -27.13 10.02 4.29
CA GLU A 652 -26.47 9.37 5.42
C GLU A 652 -27.33 8.26 6.01
N SER A 653 -28.65 8.49 6.15
CA SER A 653 -29.59 7.44 6.54
C SER A 653 -29.55 6.23 5.59
N LEU A 654 -29.50 6.48 4.27
CA LEU A 654 -29.36 5.43 3.27
C LEU A 654 -28.02 4.68 3.40
N ARG A 655 -26.93 5.40 3.64
CA ARG A 655 -25.60 4.81 3.86
C ARG A 655 -25.55 3.93 5.11
N GLU A 656 -26.22 4.35 6.17
CA GLU A 656 -26.30 3.55 7.40
C GLU A 656 -27.14 2.28 7.18
N ALA A 657 -28.28 2.39 6.51
CA ALA A 657 -29.08 1.23 6.12
C ALA A 657 -28.27 0.25 5.25
N GLN A 658 -27.48 0.76 4.29
CA GLN A 658 -26.58 -0.07 3.49
C GLN A 658 -25.47 -0.74 4.32
N LYS A 659 -24.90 -0.06 5.30
CA LYS A 659 -23.92 -0.68 6.22
C LYS A 659 -24.54 -1.82 7.02
N ASN A 660 -25.80 -1.69 7.42
CA ASN A 660 -26.50 -2.78 8.12
C ASN A 660 -26.78 -3.95 7.17
N LEU A 661 -27.17 -3.69 5.93
CA LEU A 661 -27.31 -4.72 4.90
C LEU A 661 -25.98 -5.43 4.60
N GLN A 662 -24.85 -4.69 4.56
CA GLN A 662 -23.52 -5.29 4.43
C GLN A 662 -23.24 -6.33 5.52
N LYS A 663 -23.63 -6.08 6.78
CA LYS A 663 -23.44 -7.02 7.89
C LYS A 663 -24.15 -8.34 7.69
N VAL A 664 -25.26 -8.35 6.92
CA VAL A 664 -26.00 -9.57 6.55
C VAL A 664 -25.33 -10.29 5.36
N ILE A 665 -24.82 -9.52 4.39
CA ILE A 665 -24.20 -10.07 3.18
C ILE A 665 -22.81 -10.66 3.47
N VAL A 666 -21.97 -9.97 4.28
CA VAL A 666 -20.56 -10.35 4.50
C VAL A 666 -20.37 -11.78 5.02
N PRO A 667 -21.12 -12.31 6.00
CA PRO A 667 -20.97 -13.71 6.40
C PRO A 667 -21.20 -14.70 5.26
N LYS A 668 -22.19 -14.41 4.40
CA LYS A 668 -22.55 -15.23 3.24
C LYS A 668 -21.45 -15.27 2.16
N VAL A 669 -20.62 -14.22 2.08
CA VAL A 669 -19.45 -14.22 1.18
C VAL A 669 -18.47 -15.34 1.54
N TYR A 670 -18.29 -15.60 2.84
CA TYR A 670 -17.44 -16.69 3.34
C TYR A 670 -18.17 -18.03 3.30
N ASP A 671 -19.43 -18.09 3.70
CA ASP A 671 -20.25 -19.33 3.68
C ASP A 671 -20.32 -19.92 2.26
N TYR A 672 -20.43 -19.07 1.25
CA TYR A 672 -20.47 -19.48 -0.16
C TYR A 672 -19.10 -19.52 -0.82
N GLU A 673 -18.02 -19.35 -0.06
CA GLU A 673 -16.62 -19.41 -0.50
C GLU A 673 -16.24 -18.41 -1.60
N PHE A 674 -16.92 -17.28 -1.69
CA PHE A 674 -16.45 -16.17 -2.54
C PHE A 674 -15.11 -15.61 -2.05
N LEU A 675 -14.85 -15.69 -0.73
CA LEU A 675 -13.58 -15.44 -0.06
C LEU A 675 -13.25 -16.57 0.92
N LYS A 676 -11.98 -16.62 1.36
CA LYS A 676 -11.49 -17.56 2.37
C LYS A 676 -10.88 -16.83 3.57
#